data_fdf02c442f77d965f9e3cf34e2b24467
#
_entry.id   fdf02c442f77d965f9e3cf34e2b24467
#
_cell.length_a   1.000
_cell.length_b   1.000
_cell.length_c   1.000
_cell.angle_alpha   90.00
_cell.angle_beta   90.00
_cell.angle_gamma   90.00
#
_symmetry.space_group_name_H-M   'P 1'
#
loop_
_entity.id
_entity.type
_entity.pdbx_description
1 polymer ?
#
loop_
_entity_poly.entity_id
_entity_poly.type
_entity_poly.pdbx_seq_one_letter_code
_entity_poly.pdbx_strand_id
1 'polypeptide(L)'
;MLRGGFWISLLFAIQLSVAQQVEHQHKTLAAPSYEFVSNQGQWHPKVLYKAPIPYGDLYLESTGITYDLIHPADYNQVHDLLHLKQPIPASKKLRKHAVRFQFLGMQYAPRTKTEEGLDHYYNYLLGSDQSRWAYKVHPAEGVLYEEVYPGVNFKISGEAEIKYEWIISNPTLEKVAQIQTAVYGTKDFYIEDNQLVIQTSAGTIIDDKPIVYQQNGNIRTYVDAEYVISGDAFGYKLNSAIDPDLPLVIDPKLIFSTYSGSVGDNFGFTATYDSRGSFYSGGIVDNRGNYPVTAGAYDVTWNGGGNGNAPAGLSCDIAISKYDSAGTSLLWATFLGGSNDEYPHSLVADQDDNLVLLGTSYSNNYPFTKTGFDTSFAGSTDIIVSKLTADGSTLEGSTYIGGPLRDGLTLNSTNEYRTEDLKYNYADDYRGDVIADTFGNIYVATMARSRDLPTVKAIQTRSNGALDAYVFELSPDCSKMLWGTYVGGTKQDAFYSIALDESNRIILGGGTASENIDTKGDVFSDELLGDVDGLLAIFDSSKALEALTYWGTENYDQIYFVDTDNEGRIYATGQTEGNLLKTPNTFGDAGKGQFIFRIDTFLKNIDLQTTFGNTVGMPNLAPTAFLVDICGHIYFSGWGSDVDDRFHPGSTENLPLSFDALQSTTDNNDFYIIVFDKDASSLLYATYFGGDLTGDHVDGGTSRFDKRGVIYQSVCSSCPPSTDGQQSQVSDFPTSTGAVYETNRSVRCSNASLKIDLQLKTAVLAEFLPDPIIGCAPHTVNFKNMSILGDTFYWDLGDGTMSSELEPTHVYTEPGTYVVKLTVIDSNTCNISSEYEQTITVEEQSSADFELTFEGCQNDMKIENLSENAFSYRWDFGDEGSSSEEEPEYEYEEGGDYTITLYVNEGTFCESEHSEDVKISDKVDPSITLYNVFTPDGDGKNDCFKFDGTQIECGEYEWKVFNRWGEKIFEANDSFACWNGRINNQGNMVPEGTYFYLLWYGPEGSSPISGQIEVNY
;
A
#
# COMPACT_ATOMS: atom_id res chain seq x y z
N MET A 1 30.80 -63.77 8.13
CA MET A 1 30.15 -63.62 6.84
C MET A 1 29.22 -62.38 7.04
N LEU A 2 29.74 -61.22 6.87
CA LEU A 2 29.69 -60.32 5.74
C LEU A 2 28.27 -60.09 5.17
N ARG A 3 27.72 -58.98 5.48
CA ARG A 3 26.99 -58.09 4.52
C ARG A 3 27.00 -56.66 5.07
N GLY A 4 27.83 -55.83 4.48
CA GLY A 4 27.88 -54.40 4.69
C GLY A 4 26.72 -53.75 3.97
N GLY A 5 26.03 -52.85 4.65
CA GLY A 5 25.10 -51.88 4.07
C GLY A 5 25.80 -50.57 3.89
N PHE A 6 25.93 -50.15 2.65
CA PHE A 6 26.46 -48.83 2.26
C PHE A 6 25.47 -47.74 2.69
N TRP A 7 25.90 -46.94 3.64
CA TRP A 7 25.28 -45.65 3.92
C TRP A 7 25.95 -44.61 3.01
N ILE A 8 25.26 -44.25 1.95
CA ILE A 8 25.63 -43.04 1.18
C ILE A 8 25.15 -41.84 1.97
N SER A 9 26.06 -41.27 2.74
CA SER A 9 25.90 -39.93 3.29
C SER A 9 25.98 -38.95 2.11
N LEU A 10 24.84 -38.50 1.61
CA LEU A 10 24.80 -37.37 0.71
C LEU A 10 25.06 -36.12 1.55
N LEU A 11 26.32 -35.71 1.61
CA LEU A 11 26.73 -34.36 1.99
C LEU A 11 26.19 -33.42 0.89
N PHE A 12 25.03 -32.86 1.09
CA PHE A 12 24.63 -31.65 0.39
C PHE A 12 25.45 -30.50 0.99
N ALA A 13 26.58 -30.18 0.38
CA ALA A 13 27.14 -28.86 0.49
C ALA A 13 26.12 -27.90 -0.13
N ILE A 14 25.42 -27.15 0.70
CA ILE A 14 24.67 -25.98 0.26
C ILE A 14 25.76 -24.99 -0.23
N GLN A 15 26.16 -25.09 -1.50
CA GLN A 15 26.67 -23.92 -2.19
C GLN A 15 25.42 -23.05 -2.44
N LEU A 16 25.22 -22.07 -1.58
CA LEU A 16 24.49 -20.88 -1.96
C LEU A 16 25.18 -20.34 -3.22
N SER A 17 24.69 -20.71 -4.39
CA SER A 17 24.92 -19.89 -5.57
C SER A 17 24.20 -18.59 -5.27
N VAL A 18 24.98 -17.59 -4.85
CA VAL A 18 24.58 -16.21 -4.98
C VAL A 18 24.20 -16.07 -6.45
N ALA A 19 22.91 -16.09 -6.74
CA ALA A 19 22.44 -15.58 -8.00
C ALA A 19 22.97 -14.16 -8.03
N GLN A 20 23.82 -13.84 -9.02
CA GLN A 20 24.08 -12.46 -9.34
C GLN A 20 22.71 -11.84 -9.62
N GLN A 21 22.17 -11.15 -8.62
CA GLN A 21 21.15 -10.16 -8.85
C GLN A 21 21.82 -9.15 -9.80
N VAL A 22 21.41 -9.18 -11.05
CA VAL A 22 21.38 -7.98 -11.85
C VAL A 22 20.56 -7.02 -11.01
N GLU A 23 21.12 -5.86 -10.69
CA GLU A 23 20.37 -4.75 -10.10
C GLU A 23 19.16 -4.46 -11.00
N HIS A 24 18.07 -5.08 -10.68
CA HIS A 24 16.77 -4.57 -11.02
C HIS A 24 16.32 -3.79 -9.80
N GLN A 25 16.04 -2.52 -10.02
CA GLN A 25 15.31 -1.64 -9.12
C GLN A 25 14.28 -2.46 -8.34
N HIS A 26 14.20 -2.23 -7.03
CA HIS A 26 13.23 -2.87 -6.16
C HIS A 26 11.81 -2.63 -6.69
N LYS A 27 11.35 -3.50 -7.58
CA LYS A 27 9.92 -3.71 -7.75
C LYS A 27 9.43 -4.32 -6.44
N THR A 28 8.51 -3.67 -5.81
CA THR A 28 7.71 -4.16 -4.70
C THR A 28 7.32 -5.61 -4.96
N LEU A 29 7.81 -6.51 -4.15
CA LEU A 29 7.45 -7.93 -4.19
C LEU A 29 5.96 -8.01 -3.85
N ALA A 30 5.18 -8.54 -4.78
CA ALA A 30 3.81 -8.99 -4.49
C ALA A 30 3.81 -9.91 -3.26
N ALA A 31 2.71 -9.92 -2.51
CA ALA A 31 2.52 -10.87 -1.41
C ALA A 31 2.91 -12.27 -1.89
N PRO A 32 3.50 -13.13 -1.05
CA PRO A 32 3.74 -14.50 -1.44
C PRO A 32 2.39 -15.21 -1.63
N SER A 33 1.85 -15.17 -2.86
CA SER A 33 0.98 -16.25 -3.28
C SER A 33 1.85 -17.50 -3.20
N TYR A 34 1.34 -18.59 -2.62
CA TYR A 34 2.08 -19.84 -2.55
C TYR A 34 2.13 -20.44 -3.93
N GLU A 35 3.18 -20.13 -4.64
CA GLU A 35 3.33 -20.45 -6.06
C GLU A 35 3.75 -21.90 -6.26
N PHE A 36 2.94 -22.65 -6.98
CA PHE A 36 3.23 -24.03 -7.33
C PHE A 36 4.08 -24.09 -8.60
N VAL A 37 5.37 -24.29 -8.43
CA VAL A 37 6.34 -24.37 -9.54
C VAL A 37 6.43 -25.82 -10.03
N SER A 38 6.23 -26.06 -11.33
CA SER A 38 6.30 -27.38 -11.93
C SER A 38 7.73 -27.90 -12.02
N ASN A 39 7.90 -29.21 -11.84
CA ASN A 39 9.20 -29.87 -11.98
C ASN A 39 9.50 -30.18 -13.45
N GLN A 40 10.44 -29.48 -14.04
CA GLN A 40 10.95 -29.68 -15.41
C GLN A 40 12.35 -30.34 -15.41
N GLY A 41 12.71 -31.08 -14.33
CA GLY A 41 14.01 -31.73 -14.15
C GLY A 41 14.87 -31.13 -13.04
N GLN A 42 14.50 -29.98 -12.50
CA GLN A 42 15.25 -29.29 -11.44
C GLN A 42 15.21 -30.03 -10.08
N TRP A 43 14.20 -30.85 -9.82
CA TRP A 43 14.03 -31.61 -8.59
C TRP A 43 13.94 -33.11 -8.85
N HIS A 44 13.81 -33.90 -7.77
CA HIS A 44 13.66 -35.36 -7.86
C HIS A 44 12.41 -35.73 -8.69
N PRO A 45 12.44 -36.75 -9.56
CA PRO A 45 11.33 -37.10 -10.45
C PRO A 45 9.99 -37.46 -9.77
N LYS A 46 9.98 -37.70 -8.46
CA LYS A 46 8.74 -37.96 -7.70
C LYS A 46 7.97 -36.66 -7.42
N VAL A 47 8.67 -35.52 -7.40
CA VAL A 47 8.08 -34.20 -7.19
C VAL A 47 7.45 -33.76 -8.51
N LEU A 48 6.18 -33.45 -8.50
CA LEU A 48 5.46 -32.83 -9.63
C LEU A 48 5.52 -31.30 -9.56
N TYR A 49 5.24 -30.76 -8.39
CA TYR A 49 5.29 -29.32 -8.12
C TYR A 49 5.93 -29.08 -6.75
N LYS A 50 6.44 -27.88 -6.58
CA LYS A 50 6.96 -27.37 -5.31
C LYS A 50 6.40 -25.99 -5.03
N ALA A 51 5.95 -25.74 -3.80
CA ALA A 51 5.62 -24.42 -3.30
C ALA A 51 6.45 -24.10 -2.05
N PRO A 52 7.02 -22.88 -1.92
CA PRO A 52 7.59 -22.44 -0.66
C PRO A 52 6.43 -22.21 0.33
N ILE A 53 6.62 -22.60 1.57
CA ILE A 53 5.67 -22.36 2.68
C ILE A 53 6.43 -21.76 3.86
N PRO A 54 5.74 -21.15 4.83
CA PRO A 54 6.37 -20.71 6.07
C PRO A 54 7.17 -21.86 6.70
N TYR A 55 8.40 -21.54 7.09
CA TYR A 55 9.33 -22.51 7.68
C TYR A 55 9.66 -23.75 6.84
N GLY A 56 9.50 -23.70 5.50
CA GLY A 56 9.85 -24.88 4.72
C GLY A 56 9.41 -24.87 3.26
N ASP A 57 9.13 -26.06 2.78
CA ASP A 57 8.70 -26.31 1.41
C ASP A 57 7.58 -27.35 1.38
N LEU A 58 6.61 -27.17 0.51
CA LEU A 58 5.58 -28.14 0.18
C LEU A 58 5.92 -28.80 -1.15
N TYR A 59 5.90 -30.14 -1.18
CA TYR A 59 6.12 -30.93 -2.39
C TYR A 59 4.86 -31.69 -2.76
N LEU A 60 4.37 -31.46 -3.97
CA LEU A 60 3.28 -32.25 -4.55
C LEU A 60 3.84 -33.42 -5.30
N GLU A 61 3.39 -34.62 -4.94
CA GLU A 61 3.80 -35.89 -5.54
C GLU A 61 2.60 -36.57 -6.23
N SER A 62 2.83 -37.54 -7.08
CA SER A 62 1.75 -38.29 -7.78
C SER A 62 0.80 -39.05 -6.85
N THR A 63 1.18 -39.27 -5.61
CA THR A 63 0.42 -40.08 -4.66
C THR A 63 0.13 -39.37 -3.33
N GLY A 64 0.31 -38.06 -3.29
CA GLY A 64 0.10 -37.28 -2.09
C GLY A 64 0.98 -36.05 -2.03
N ILE A 65 1.11 -35.48 -0.84
CA ILE A 65 1.84 -34.25 -0.56
C ILE A 65 2.85 -34.48 0.56
N THR A 66 3.95 -33.69 0.54
CA THR A 66 5.00 -33.77 1.57
C THR A 66 5.39 -32.38 2.04
N TYR A 67 5.23 -32.11 3.32
CA TYR A 67 5.74 -30.94 4.00
C TYR A 67 7.19 -31.20 4.45
N ASP A 68 8.14 -30.35 4.07
CA ASP A 68 9.55 -30.35 4.53
C ASP A 68 9.80 -29.14 5.43
N LEU A 69 9.51 -29.27 6.71
CA LEU A 69 9.51 -28.20 7.70
C LEU A 69 10.89 -27.98 8.28
N ILE A 70 11.26 -26.72 8.49
CA ILE A 70 12.44 -26.29 9.23
C ILE A 70 11.99 -25.85 10.62
N HIS A 71 12.70 -26.27 11.66
CA HIS A 71 12.36 -25.83 13.03
C HIS A 71 12.37 -24.30 13.14
N PRO A 72 11.30 -23.65 13.64
CA PRO A 72 11.15 -22.20 13.60
C PRO A 72 12.34 -21.42 14.18
N ALA A 73 12.87 -21.83 15.32
CA ALA A 73 14.03 -21.18 15.93
C ALA A 73 15.31 -21.26 15.06
N ASP A 74 15.46 -22.25 14.18
CA ASP A 74 16.61 -22.33 13.27
C ASP A 74 16.35 -21.48 12.01
N TYR A 75 15.12 -21.41 11.55
CA TYR A 75 14.69 -20.59 10.43
C TYR A 75 14.86 -19.11 10.78
N ASN A 76 14.28 -18.64 11.89
CA ASN A 76 14.35 -17.25 12.33
C ASN A 76 15.82 -16.80 12.51
N GLN A 77 16.67 -17.66 13.08
CA GLN A 77 18.10 -17.30 13.23
C GLN A 77 18.82 -17.14 11.88
N VAL A 78 18.46 -17.90 10.85
CA VAL A 78 19.03 -17.75 9.49
C VAL A 78 18.46 -16.50 8.82
N HIS A 79 17.16 -16.29 8.95
CA HIS A 79 16.48 -15.11 8.48
C HIS A 79 17.11 -13.83 9.05
N ASP A 80 17.31 -13.75 10.37
CA ASP A 80 17.96 -12.62 11.02
C ASP A 80 19.37 -12.35 10.48
N LEU A 81 20.17 -13.41 10.28
CA LEU A 81 21.52 -13.27 9.70
C LEU A 81 21.48 -12.72 8.28
N LEU A 82 20.50 -13.13 7.46
CA LEU A 82 20.32 -12.63 6.10
C LEU A 82 19.87 -11.17 6.10
N HIS A 83 18.90 -10.79 6.93
CA HIS A 83 18.48 -9.40 7.11
C HIS A 83 19.60 -8.48 7.55
N LEU A 84 20.44 -8.94 8.50
CA LEU A 84 21.62 -8.21 8.96
C LEU A 84 22.77 -8.23 7.94
N LYS A 85 22.56 -8.81 6.75
CA LYS A 85 23.61 -9.04 5.71
C LYS A 85 24.86 -9.73 6.27
N GLN A 86 24.69 -10.59 7.28
CA GLN A 86 25.77 -11.36 7.88
C GLN A 86 25.90 -12.73 7.19
N PRO A 87 27.11 -13.26 7.01
CA PRO A 87 27.30 -14.56 6.41
C PRO A 87 26.79 -15.67 7.32
N ILE A 88 25.99 -16.58 6.79
CA ILE A 88 25.57 -17.78 7.52
C ILE A 88 26.81 -18.64 7.81
N PRO A 89 27.08 -18.98 9.07
CA PRO A 89 28.22 -19.83 9.41
C PRO A 89 28.15 -21.20 8.72
N ALA A 90 29.23 -21.65 8.09
CA ALA A 90 29.28 -22.92 7.39
C ALA A 90 29.01 -24.14 8.31
N SER A 91 29.09 -23.97 9.62
CA SER A 91 28.78 -24.97 10.64
C SER A 91 27.32 -25.02 11.04
N LYS A 92 26.48 -24.05 10.59
CA LYS A 92 25.06 -23.99 10.93
C LYS A 92 24.34 -25.20 10.33
N LYS A 93 23.69 -25.96 11.18
CA LYS A 93 22.80 -27.08 10.78
C LYS A 93 21.37 -26.68 11.08
N LEU A 94 20.50 -26.88 10.13
CA LEU A 94 19.05 -26.69 10.28
C LEU A 94 18.40 -28.01 10.70
N ARG A 95 17.59 -27.99 11.72
CA ARG A 95 16.73 -29.13 12.07
C ARG A 95 15.55 -29.13 11.11
N LYS A 96 15.35 -30.23 10.42
CA LYS A 96 14.25 -30.42 9.47
C LYS A 96 13.40 -31.60 9.86
N HIS A 97 12.12 -31.53 9.49
CA HIS A 97 11.14 -32.60 9.70
C HIS A 97 10.27 -32.71 8.46
N ALA A 98 10.14 -33.94 7.92
CA ALA A 98 9.27 -34.19 6.77
C ALA A 98 8.04 -35.00 7.20
N VAL A 99 6.86 -34.46 6.89
CA VAL A 99 5.57 -35.12 7.08
C VAL A 99 4.97 -35.40 5.71
N ARG A 100 4.54 -36.60 5.46
CA ARG A 100 3.96 -37.02 4.20
C ARG A 100 2.52 -37.47 4.37
N PHE A 101 1.64 -36.88 3.61
CA PHE A 101 0.24 -37.24 3.42
C PHE A 101 0.14 -38.07 2.15
N GLN A 102 -0.22 -39.34 2.27
CA GLN A 102 -0.31 -40.23 1.15
C GLN A 102 -1.75 -40.69 0.93
N PHE A 103 -2.28 -40.46 -0.26
CA PHE A 103 -3.61 -40.93 -0.66
C PHE A 103 -3.61 -42.46 -0.83
N LEU A 104 -4.47 -43.15 -0.09
CA LEU A 104 -4.56 -44.62 -0.09
C LEU A 104 -5.61 -45.12 -1.08
N GLY A 105 -5.40 -46.35 -1.65
CA GLY A 105 -6.40 -46.96 -2.49
C GLY A 105 -6.55 -46.40 -3.90
N MET A 106 -5.67 -45.49 -4.34
CA MET A 106 -5.64 -44.98 -5.70
C MET A 106 -5.41 -46.14 -6.70
N GLN A 107 -6.19 -46.18 -7.78
CA GLN A 107 -6.00 -47.19 -8.83
C GLN A 107 -4.94 -46.81 -9.85
N TYR A 108 -4.78 -45.54 -10.14
CA TYR A 108 -3.81 -44.96 -11.09
C TYR A 108 -3.27 -43.65 -10.54
N ALA A 109 -2.08 -43.24 -11.01
CA ALA A 109 -1.58 -41.89 -10.75
C ALA A 109 -2.51 -40.86 -11.42
N PRO A 110 -3.04 -39.88 -10.68
CA PRO A 110 -3.96 -38.88 -11.22
C PRO A 110 -3.25 -38.00 -12.24
N ARG A 111 -4.00 -37.43 -13.17
CA ARG A 111 -3.51 -36.35 -14.01
C ARG A 111 -3.49 -35.08 -13.17
N THR A 112 -2.43 -34.27 -13.33
CA THR A 112 -2.38 -32.96 -12.71
C THR A 112 -2.54 -31.89 -13.77
N LYS A 113 -3.29 -30.85 -13.42
CA LYS A 113 -3.49 -29.65 -14.23
C LYS A 113 -3.18 -28.45 -13.34
N THR A 114 -2.42 -27.49 -13.86
CA THR A 114 -2.24 -26.20 -13.19
C THR A 114 -3.52 -25.40 -13.33
N GLU A 115 -3.94 -24.76 -12.25
CA GLU A 115 -4.98 -23.75 -12.24
C GLU A 115 -4.29 -22.39 -12.09
N GLU A 116 -4.74 -21.41 -12.84
CA GLU A 116 -4.24 -20.03 -12.86
C GLU A 116 -2.71 -19.94 -12.93
N GLY A 117 -2.18 -19.97 -14.16
CA GLY A 117 -0.74 -19.85 -14.43
C GLY A 117 -0.30 -18.40 -14.28
N LEU A 118 0.76 -18.17 -13.50
CA LEU A 118 1.33 -16.84 -13.29
C LEU A 118 2.28 -16.46 -14.44
N ASP A 119 2.28 -15.21 -14.86
CA ASP A 119 3.02 -14.74 -16.04
C ASP A 119 4.53 -14.63 -15.83
N HIS A 120 4.99 -14.45 -14.61
CA HIS A 120 6.41 -14.46 -14.32
C HIS A 120 7.00 -15.88 -14.36
N TYR A 121 8.30 -15.99 -14.43
CA TYR A 121 8.96 -17.27 -14.52
C TYR A 121 10.24 -17.36 -13.70
N TYR A 122 10.59 -18.56 -13.31
CA TYR A 122 11.84 -18.88 -12.63
C TYR A 122 12.82 -19.58 -13.56
N ASN A 123 14.11 -19.27 -13.38
CA ASN A 123 15.20 -19.98 -14.03
C ASN A 123 16.00 -20.73 -12.96
N TYR A 124 16.02 -22.05 -13.04
CA TYR A 124 16.74 -22.91 -12.11
C TYR A 124 18.06 -23.38 -12.71
N LEU A 125 19.18 -22.84 -12.24
CA LEU A 125 20.56 -23.17 -12.65
C LEU A 125 21.22 -23.91 -11.49
N LEU A 126 20.80 -25.15 -11.21
CA LEU A 126 21.19 -25.90 -10.02
C LEU A 126 22.43 -26.75 -10.25
N GLY A 127 23.55 -26.32 -9.68
CA GLY A 127 24.83 -27.04 -9.76
C GLY A 127 25.46 -27.04 -11.17
N SER A 128 26.42 -27.94 -11.41
CA SER A 128 27.13 -28.06 -12.67
C SER A 128 26.48 -29.01 -13.69
N ASP A 129 25.48 -29.77 -13.27
CA ASP A 129 24.75 -30.71 -14.14
C ASP A 129 23.63 -29.95 -14.87
N GLN A 130 23.87 -29.66 -16.16
CA GLN A 130 22.93 -28.93 -17.00
C GLN A 130 21.62 -29.68 -17.25
N SER A 131 21.55 -30.98 -17.04
CA SER A 131 20.31 -31.76 -17.14
C SER A 131 19.29 -31.41 -16.03
N ARG A 132 19.74 -30.72 -15.00
CA ARG A 132 18.94 -30.21 -13.87
C ARG A 132 18.63 -28.73 -14.00
N TRP A 133 18.96 -28.10 -15.11
CA TRP A 133 18.63 -26.71 -15.36
C TRP A 133 17.27 -26.63 -16.04
N ALA A 134 16.41 -25.78 -15.52
CA ALA A 134 15.10 -25.48 -16.08
C ALA A 134 14.98 -23.96 -16.32
N TYR A 135 14.44 -23.58 -17.45
CA TYR A 135 14.31 -22.19 -17.88
C TYR A 135 12.84 -21.85 -18.12
N LYS A 136 12.46 -20.63 -17.80
CA LYS A 136 11.10 -20.10 -18.00
C LYS A 136 10.03 -21.04 -17.43
N VAL A 137 10.24 -21.46 -16.19
CA VAL A 137 9.26 -22.28 -15.46
C VAL A 137 8.23 -21.35 -14.87
N HIS A 138 7.05 -21.30 -15.46
CA HIS A 138 5.94 -20.49 -14.93
C HIS A 138 5.32 -21.18 -13.72
N PRO A 139 5.13 -20.48 -12.60
CA PRO A 139 4.38 -21.00 -11.47
C PRO A 139 2.86 -20.95 -11.73
N ALA A 140 2.08 -21.52 -10.83
CA ALA A 140 0.63 -21.48 -10.85
C ALA A 140 0.11 -21.27 -9.42
N GLU A 141 -1.06 -20.70 -9.26
CA GLU A 141 -1.71 -20.51 -7.96
C GLU A 141 -2.30 -21.77 -7.38
N GLY A 142 -2.60 -22.75 -8.23
CA GLY A 142 -3.17 -24.04 -7.79
C GLY A 142 -2.82 -25.21 -8.70
N VAL A 143 -3.07 -26.40 -8.18
CA VAL A 143 -2.92 -27.67 -8.88
C VAL A 143 -4.13 -28.56 -8.62
N LEU A 144 -4.82 -28.97 -9.69
CA LEU A 144 -5.91 -29.92 -9.66
C LEU A 144 -5.37 -31.31 -9.98
N TYR A 145 -5.64 -32.29 -9.11
CA TYR A 145 -5.45 -33.69 -9.34
C TYR A 145 -6.78 -34.30 -9.81
N GLU A 146 -6.87 -34.59 -11.09
CA GLU A 146 -8.09 -35.18 -11.67
C GLU A 146 -8.17 -36.69 -11.37
N GLU A 147 -9.35 -37.13 -10.94
CA GLU A 147 -9.65 -38.57 -10.74
C GLU A 147 -8.68 -39.26 -9.76
N VAL A 148 -8.41 -38.67 -8.60
CA VAL A 148 -7.65 -39.35 -7.52
C VAL A 148 -8.34 -40.65 -7.14
N TYR A 149 -9.69 -40.59 -7.07
CA TYR A 149 -10.56 -41.81 -7.09
C TYR A 149 -11.62 -41.58 -8.18
N PRO A 150 -12.30 -42.63 -8.67
CA PRO A 150 -13.33 -42.47 -9.70
C PRO A 150 -14.42 -41.43 -9.29
N GLY A 151 -14.47 -40.29 -9.98
CA GLY A 151 -15.37 -39.20 -9.69
C GLY A 151 -14.99 -38.37 -8.47
N VAL A 152 -13.71 -38.44 -8.04
CA VAL A 152 -13.18 -37.62 -6.92
C VAL A 152 -11.91 -36.94 -7.35
N ASN A 153 -11.92 -35.61 -7.36
CA ASN A 153 -10.77 -34.77 -7.63
C ASN A 153 -10.20 -34.23 -6.30
N PHE A 154 -8.92 -33.87 -6.33
CA PHE A 154 -8.26 -33.19 -5.24
C PHE A 154 -7.64 -31.90 -5.79
N LYS A 155 -8.02 -30.74 -5.26
CA LYS A 155 -7.47 -29.45 -5.61
C LYS A 155 -6.61 -28.95 -4.46
N ILE A 156 -5.48 -28.31 -4.77
CA ILE A 156 -4.68 -27.57 -3.82
C ILE A 156 -4.33 -26.21 -4.42
N SER A 157 -4.58 -25.16 -3.69
CA SER A 157 -4.35 -23.77 -4.10
C SER A 157 -3.61 -23.01 -3.02
N GLY A 158 -3.08 -21.85 -3.35
CA GLY A 158 -2.20 -21.08 -2.50
C GLY A 158 -2.38 -19.57 -2.62
N GLU A 159 -3.60 -19.06 -2.74
CA GLU A 159 -3.87 -17.63 -2.84
C GLU A 159 -3.36 -16.85 -1.59
N ALA A 160 -4.00 -17.00 -0.48
CA ALA A 160 -3.56 -16.42 0.80
C ALA A 160 -2.97 -17.48 1.76
N GLU A 161 -3.37 -18.72 1.60
CA GLU A 161 -3.03 -19.89 2.41
C GLU A 161 -2.90 -21.13 1.53
N ILE A 162 -2.23 -22.18 2.04
CA ILE A 162 -2.29 -23.50 1.39
C ILE A 162 -3.62 -24.14 1.75
N LYS A 163 -4.51 -24.20 0.79
CA LYS A 163 -5.85 -24.77 0.90
C LYS A 163 -5.94 -26.04 0.05
N TYR A 164 -6.63 -27.07 0.51
CA TYR A 164 -6.93 -28.22 -0.31
C TYR A 164 -8.40 -28.63 -0.20
N GLU A 165 -8.94 -29.14 -1.28
CA GLU A 165 -10.34 -29.51 -1.42
C GLU A 165 -10.49 -30.89 -2.05
N TRP A 166 -11.41 -31.69 -1.55
CA TRP A 166 -11.88 -32.90 -2.22
C TRP A 166 -13.22 -32.58 -2.91
N ILE A 167 -13.24 -32.70 -4.23
CA ILE A 167 -14.41 -32.39 -5.05
C ILE A 167 -14.98 -33.70 -5.58
N ILE A 168 -16.19 -34.08 -5.14
CA ILE A 168 -16.82 -35.36 -5.41
C ILE A 168 -18.01 -35.16 -6.35
N SER A 169 -17.89 -35.64 -7.58
CA SER A 169 -19.00 -35.70 -8.54
C SER A 169 -19.90 -36.88 -8.27
N ASN A 170 -21.24 -36.69 -8.27
CA ASN A 170 -22.23 -37.71 -7.90
C ASN A 170 -21.87 -38.38 -6.59
N PRO A 171 -21.89 -37.67 -5.46
CA PRO A 171 -21.37 -38.12 -4.18
C PRO A 171 -22.18 -39.33 -3.64
N THR A 172 -21.47 -40.27 -3.05
CA THR A 172 -22.05 -41.36 -2.27
C THR A 172 -21.22 -41.53 -1.01
N LEU A 173 -21.80 -42.09 0.05
CA LEU A 173 -21.09 -42.37 1.29
C LEU A 173 -19.88 -43.31 1.04
N GLU A 174 -19.95 -44.18 0.02
CA GLU A 174 -18.83 -45.03 -0.37
C GLU A 174 -17.67 -44.22 -0.98
N LYS A 175 -17.95 -43.23 -1.83
CA LYS A 175 -16.93 -42.35 -2.39
C LYS A 175 -16.25 -41.51 -1.31
N VAL A 176 -17.00 -40.97 -0.36
CA VAL A 176 -16.44 -40.22 0.78
C VAL A 176 -15.56 -41.18 1.63
N ALA A 177 -16.01 -42.38 1.91
CA ALA A 177 -15.22 -43.39 2.67
C ALA A 177 -13.96 -43.87 1.94
N GLN A 178 -13.87 -43.71 0.60
CA GLN A 178 -12.65 -44.00 -0.17
C GLN A 178 -11.56 -42.96 0.06
N ILE A 179 -11.88 -41.77 0.45
CA ILE A 179 -10.91 -40.71 0.73
C ILE A 179 -10.20 -41.07 2.04
N GLN A 180 -9.05 -41.69 1.90
CA GLN A 180 -8.20 -42.10 3.03
C GLN A 180 -6.78 -41.58 2.80
N THR A 181 -6.28 -40.81 3.75
CA THR A 181 -4.94 -40.17 3.70
C THR A 181 -4.08 -40.70 4.85
N ALA A 182 -3.02 -41.46 4.51
CA ALA A 182 -2.07 -41.90 5.52
C ALA A 182 -1.04 -40.82 5.84
N VAL A 183 -0.72 -40.66 7.13
CA VAL A 183 0.25 -39.67 7.62
C VAL A 183 1.54 -40.39 8.04
N TYR A 184 2.63 -40.07 7.36
CA TYR A 184 3.96 -40.61 7.67
C TYR A 184 4.92 -39.54 8.13
N GLY A 185 5.84 -39.90 9.03
CA GLY A 185 6.85 -38.97 9.54
C GLY A 185 6.40 -38.20 10.77
N THR A 186 5.16 -38.35 11.22
CA THR A 186 4.68 -37.73 12.46
C THR A 186 5.19 -38.47 13.70
N LYS A 187 5.21 -37.80 14.84
CA LYS A 187 5.39 -38.41 16.16
C LYS A 187 4.11 -39.07 16.64
N ASP A 188 3.01 -38.38 16.39
CA ASP A 188 1.66 -38.79 16.74
C ASP A 188 0.66 -37.96 15.92
N PHE A 189 -0.54 -38.49 15.67
CA PHE A 189 -1.66 -37.67 15.16
C PHE A 189 -2.98 -38.25 15.75
N TYR A 190 -3.87 -37.31 16.07
CA TYR A 190 -5.12 -37.61 16.74
C TYR A 190 -6.17 -36.57 16.40
N ILE A 191 -7.43 -36.80 16.76
CA ILE A 191 -8.51 -35.84 16.64
C ILE A 191 -8.78 -35.26 18.00
N GLU A 192 -8.77 -33.94 18.10
CA GLU A 192 -9.13 -33.14 19.27
C GLU A 192 -10.11 -32.07 18.81
N ASP A 193 -11.26 -31.95 19.44
CA ASP A 193 -12.34 -31.00 19.10
C ASP A 193 -12.74 -30.98 17.62
N ASN A 194 -12.75 -32.16 17.00
CA ASN A 194 -12.96 -32.40 15.57
C ASN A 194 -11.89 -31.78 14.62
N GLN A 195 -10.76 -31.35 15.17
CA GLN A 195 -9.55 -30.96 14.42
C GLN A 195 -8.61 -32.15 14.30
N LEU A 196 -7.86 -32.23 13.20
CA LEU A 196 -6.81 -33.21 13.03
C LEU A 196 -5.46 -32.64 13.46
N VAL A 197 -4.94 -33.10 14.57
CA VAL A 197 -3.70 -32.64 15.20
C VAL A 197 -2.55 -33.56 14.83
N ILE A 198 -1.49 -33.05 14.19
CA ILE A 198 -0.33 -33.81 13.72
C ILE A 198 0.94 -33.29 14.37
N GLN A 199 1.53 -34.10 15.24
CA GLN A 199 2.69 -33.69 16.04
C GLN A 199 4.01 -33.99 15.32
N THR A 200 4.84 -32.95 15.14
CA THR A 200 6.15 -33.05 14.51
C THR A 200 7.28 -32.64 15.46
N SER A 201 8.54 -32.78 15.04
CA SER A 201 9.65 -32.20 15.80
C SER A 201 9.91 -30.72 15.44
N ALA A 202 9.24 -30.20 14.43
CA ALA A 202 9.36 -28.80 13.99
C ALA A 202 8.18 -27.92 14.41
N GLY A 203 7.16 -28.51 15.05
CA GLY A 203 5.91 -27.85 15.47
C GLY A 203 4.74 -28.79 15.30
N THR A 204 3.53 -28.34 15.58
CA THR A 204 2.28 -29.07 15.37
C THR A 204 1.62 -28.55 14.09
N ILE A 205 1.09 -29.44 13.26
CA ILE A 205 0.20 -29.11 12.15
C ILE A 205 -1.20 -29.42 12.63
N ILE A 206 -2.11 -28.46 12.54
CA ILE A 206 -3.53 -28.64 12.81
C ILE A 206 -4.27 -28.46 11.50
N ASP A 207 -5.21 -29.34 11.24
CA ASP A 207 -6.15 -29.26 10.13
C ASP A 207 -7.54 -29.16 10.76
N ASP A 208 -8.20 -28.05 10.54
CA ASP A 208 -9.44 -27.69 11.23
C ASP A 208 -10.61 -28.61 10.91
N LYS A 209 -11.71 -28.47 11.62
CA LYS A 209 -12.96 -29.21 11.37
C LYS A 209 -13.31 -29.13 9.88
N PRO A 210 -13.55 -30.28 9.19
CA PRO A 210 -13.84 -30.28 7.77
C PRO A 210 -15.18 -29.58 7.50
N ILE A 211 -15.16 -28.55 6.66
CA ILE A 211 -16.37 -27.93 6.12
C ILE A 211 -16.78 -28.72 4.88
N VAL A 212 -17.98 -29.27 4.91
CA VAL A 212 -18.51 -30.10 3.81
C VAL A 212 -19.81 -29.47 3.32
N TYR A 213 -19.91 -29.28 2.01
CA TYR A 213 -21.12 -28.72 1.42
C TYR A 213 -21.43 -29.32 0.05
N GLN A 214 -22.71 -29.25 -0.32
CA GLN A 214 -23.18 -29.53 -1.66
C GLN A 214 -23.58 -28.24 -2.35
N GLN A 215 -23.22 -28.09 -3.61
CA GLN A 215 -23.45 -26.86 -4.35
C GLN A 215 -24.52 -27.06 -5.43
N ASN A 216 -25.58 -26.25 -5.39
CA ASN A 216 -26.61 -26.19 -6.42
C ASN A 216 -26.69 -24.76 -6.98
N GLY A 217 -26.00 -24.54 -8.08
CA GLY A 217 -25.80 -23.16 -8.59
C GLY A 217 -25.13 -22.32 -7.52
N ASN A 218 -25.85 -21.30 -7.02
CA ASN A 218 -25.33 -20.38 -6.02
C ASN A 218 -25.65 -20.76 -4.57
N ILE A 219 -26.37 -21.85 -4.35
CA ILE A 219 -26.76 -22.28 -3.00
C ILE A 219 -25.83 -23.37 -2.52
N ARG A 220 -25.12 -23.14 -1.39
CA ARG A 220 -24.38 -24.15 -0.65
C ARG A 220 -25.31 -24.74 0.41
N THR A 221 -25.45 -26.06 0.39
CA THR A 221 -26.12 -26.79 1.47
C THR A 221 -25.04 -27.54 2.24
N TYR A 222 -24.79 -27.11 3.46
CA TYR A 222 -23.76 -27.70 4.30
C TYR A 222 -24.16 -29.08 4.81
N VAL A 223 -23.17 -29.93 4.98
CA VAL A 223 -23.31 -31.32 5.41
C VAL A 223 -22.45 -31.52 6.63
N ASP A 224 -23.05 -31.91 7.73
CA ASP A 224 -22.30 -32.16 8.98
C ASP A 224 -21.34 -33.34 8.75
N ALA A 225 -20.06 -33.10 9.09
CA ALA A 225 -18.98 -34.07 8.86
C ALA A 225 -17.94 -34.02 10.00
N GLU A 226 -17.23 -35.11 10.14
CA GLU A 226 -16.16 -35.27 11.12
C GLU A 226 -14.99 -36.05 10.54
N TYR A 227 -13.76 -35.77 11.04
CA TYR A 227 -12.61 -36.60 10.78
C TYR A 227 -12.77 -37.94 11.44
N VAL A 228 -12.27 -38.99 10.80
CA VAL A 228 -12.17 -40.32 11.37
C VAL A 228 -10.78 -40.90 11.16
N ILE A 229 -10.17 -41.47 12.20
CA ILE A 229 -8.86 -42.12 12.11
C ILE A 229 -9.04 -43.64 12.04
N SER A 230 -8.31 -44.28 11.09
CA SER A 230 -8.25 -45.71 10.92
C SER A 230 -6.80 -46.13 10.72
N GLY A 231 -6.16 -46.62 11.80
CA GLY A 231 -4.74 -46.97 11.79
C GLY A 231 -3.86 -45.74 11.61
N ASP A 232 -2.98 -45.75 10.57
CA ASP A 232 -2.09 -44.63 10.23
C ASP A 232 -2.72 -43.65 9.23
N ALA A 233 -4.03 -43.67 9.02
CA ALA A 233 -4.74 -42.85 8.05
C ALA A 233 -5.95 -42.16 8.67
N PHE A 234 -6.28 -41.01 8.12
CA PHE A 234 -7.52 -40.29 8.39
C PHE A 234 -8.40 -40.25 7.13
N GLY A 235 -9.68 -39.99 7.34
CA GLY A 235 -10.69 -39.77 6.30
C GLY A 235 -11.87 -39.03 6.90
N TYR A 236 -12.99 -39.01 6.20
CA TYR A 236 -14.15 -38.22 6.54
C TYR A 236 -15.38 -39.10 6.75
N LYS A 237 -16.24 -38.71 7.66
CA LYS A 237 -17.54 -39.30 7.90
C LYS A 237 -18.62 -38.22 7.85
N LEU A 238 -19.63 -38.43 7.05
CA LEU A 238 -20.80 -37.56 6.98
C LEU A 238 -21.85 -37.98 7.99
N ASN A 239 -22.38 -37.06 8.75
CA ASN A 239 -23.42 -37.28 9.74
C ASN A 239 -24.82 -36.85 9.24
N SER A 240 -24.89 -36.23 8.06
CA SER A 240 -26.12 -35.80 7.39
C SER A 240 -26.36 -36.49 6.07
N ALA A 241 -27.59 -36.47 5.58
CA ALA A 241 -27.94 -36.99 4.26
C ALA A 241 -27.45 -36.05 3.17
N ILE A 242 -27.03 -36.60 2.02
CA ILE A 242 -26.55 -35.90 0.83
C ILE A 242 -27.46 -36.15 -0.36
N ASP A 243 -27.56 -35.16 -1.26
CA ASP A 243 -28.20 -35.29 -2.57
C ASP A 243 -27.17 -35.89 -3.57
N PRO A 244 -27.40 -37.07 -4.16
CA PRO A 244 -26.46 -37.69 -5.08
C PRO A 244 -26.32 -36.95 -6.41
N ASP A 245 -27.22 -36.05 -6.76
CA ASP A 245 -27.21 -35.29 -8.01
C ASP A 245 -26.41 -33.95 -7.91
N LEU A 246 -26.04 -33.54 -6.68
CA LEU A 246 -25.27 -32.34 -6.43
C LEU A 246 -23.81 -32.67 -6.07
N PRO A 247 -22.82 -31.98 -6.60
CA PRO A 247 -21.42 -32.15 -6.20
C PRO A 247 -21.24 -31.87 -4.69
N LEU A 248 -20.36 -32.68 -4.05
CA LEU A 248 -19.98 -32.50 -2.66
C LEU A 248 -18.53 -32.01 -2.60
N VAL A 249 -18.29 -30.96 -1.83
CA VAL A 249 -16.96 -30.43 -1.56
C VAL A 249 -16.64 -30.63 -0.08
N ILE A 250 -15.42 -31.08 0.22
CA ILE A 250 -14.86 -31.15 1.57
C ILE A 250 -13.72 -30.14 1.62
N ASP A 251 -13.91 -29.08 2.39
CA ASP A 251 -13.06 -27.90 2.43
C ASP A 251 -12.66 -27.63 3.90
N PRO A 252 -11.48 -27.98 4.36
CA PRO A 252 -11.00 -27.60 5.69
C PRO A 252 -10.73 -26.09 5.73
N LYS A 253 -11.24 -25.39 6.77
CA LYS A 253 -11.08 -23.96 6.97
C LYS A 253 -9.87 -23.67 7.84
N LEU A 254 -8.98 -22.77 7.42
CA LEU A 254 -7.91 -22.21 8.23
C LEU A 254 -8.33 -20.82 8.72
N ILE A 255 -8.05 -20.54 9.99
CA ILE A 255 -8.23 -19.25 10.63
C ILE A 255 -6.86 -18.75 11.06
N PHE A 256 -6.56 -17.51 10.77
CA PHE A 256 -5.40 -16.85 11.32
C PHE A 256 -5.76 -16.12 12.62
N SER A 257 -5.07 -16.44 13.70
CA SER A 257 -5.12 -15.69 14.94
C SER A 257 -3.78 -15.77 15.67
N THR A 258 -3.27 -14.64 16.17
CA THR A 258 -1.98 -14.56 16.85
C THR A 258 -2.01 -13.48 17.94
N TYR A 259 -1.28 -13.69 19.03
CA TYR A 259 -0.95 -12.61 19.95
C TYR A 259 0.11 -11.68 19.36
N SER A 260 0.24 -10.46 19.89
CA SER A 260 1.26 -9.49 19.49
C SER A 260 2.69 -9.92 19.80
N GLY A 261 2.88 -10.81 20.80
CA GLY A 261 4.20 -11.20 21.31
C GLY A 261 4.84 -10.22 22.30
N SER A 262 4.15 -9.15 22.65
CA SER A 262 4.59 -8.21 23.70
C SER A 262 4.74 -8.89 25.05
N VAL A 263 5.73 -8.49 25.82
CA VAL A 263 5.92 -8.91 27.22
C VAL A 263 5.28 -7.92 28.20
N GLY A 264 5.12 -6.67 27.79
CA GLY A 264 4.33 -5.67 28.49
C GLY A 264 2.85 -5.76 28.15
N ASP A 265 2.00 -5.24 29.04
CA ASP A 265 0.57 -5.12 28.77
C ASP A 265 0.37 -4.31 27.49
N ASN A 266 -0.49 -4.79 26.62
CA ASN A 266 -0.78 -4.17 25.36
C ASN A 266 -2.23 -4.46 24.97
N PHE A 267 -2.87 -3.48 24.34
CA PHE A 267 -4.31 -3.46 24.18
C PHE A 267 -4.66 -3.23 22.72
N GLY A 268 -5.61 -3.98 22.19
CA GLY A 268 -6.07 -3.89 20.81
C GLY A 268 -7.11 -2.79 20.63
N PHE A 269 -6.94 -1.98 19.57
CA PHE A 269 -7.82 -0.86 19.22
C PHE A 269 -8.41 -0.98 17.83
N THR A 270 -7.58 -1.13 16.83
CA THR A 270 -8.00 -0.99 15.42
C THR A 270 -7.22 -1.95 14.53
N ALA A 271 -7.85 -2.36 13.44
CA ALA A 271 -7.20 -3.19 12.43
C ALA A 271 -7.62 -2.80 11.03
N THR A 272 -6.71 -3.02 10.06
CA THR A 272 -6.95 -2.85 8.64
C THR A 272 -6.11 -3.83 7.83
N TYR A 273 -6.21 -3.73 6.50
CA TYR A 273 -5.54 -4.61 5.55
C TYR A 273 -4.95 -3.79 4.39
N ASP A 274 -4.00 -4.37 3.67
CA ASP A 274 -3.50 -3.83 2.40
C ASP A 274 -4.10 -4.57 1.20
N SER A 275 -3.76 -4.13 -0.01
CA SER A 275 -4.22 -4.71 -1.27
C SER A 275 -3.91 -6.21 -1.40
N ARG A 276 -2.92 -6.70 -0.64
CA ARG A 276 -2.45 -8.09 -0.62
C ARG A 276 -3.09 -8.92 0.49
N GLY A 277 -3.99 -8.32 1.27
CA GLY A 277 -4.59 -8.96 2.43
C GLY A 277 -3.63 -9.13 3.61
N SER A 278 -2.50 -8.43 3.65
CA SER A 278 -1.67 -8.36 4.87
C SER A 278 -2.45 -7.67 5.97
N PHE A 279 -2.20 -8.07 7.21
CA PHE A 279 -2.95 -7.59 8.37
C PHE A 279 -2.19 -6.49 9.10
N TYR A 280 -2.81 -5.36 9.33
CA TYR A 280 -2.28 -4.31 10.21
C TYR A 280 -3.05 -4.32 11.53
N SER A 281 -2.35 -4.45 12.64
CA SER A 281 -2.87 -4.36 14.00
C SER A 281 -2.36 -3.10 14.66
N GLY A 282 -3.27 -2.24 15.11
CA GLY A 282 -2.97 -1.04 15.87
C GLY A 282 -3.50 -1.13 17.29
N GLY A 283 -2.67 -0.78 18.25
CA GLY A 283 -3.02 -0.77 19.65
C GLY A 283 -2.09 0.12 20.45
N ILE A 284 -2.15 -0.02 21.76
CA ILE A 284 -1.24 0.67 22.68
C ILE A 284 -0.39 -0.34 23.44
N VAL A 285 0.79 0.07 23.87
CA VAL A 285 1.68 -0.74 24.68
C VAL A 285 2.18 0.02 25.92
N ASP A 286 2.10 -0.63 27.07
CA ASP A 286 2.66 -0.14 28.33
C ASP A 286 4.19 -0.41 28.38
N ASN A 287 4.88 0.49 29.03
CA ASN A 287 6.33 0.57 29.24
C ASN A 287 7.03 -0.71 29.82
N ARG A 288 6.29 -1.71 30.29
CA ARG A 288 6.89 -2.80 31.08
C ARG A 288 7.46 -3.97 30.27
N GLY A 289 7.47 -3.89 28.94
CA GLY A 289 7.92 -5.01 28.16
C GLY A 289 8.46 -4.66 26.77
N ASN A 290 9.17 -5.62 26.21
CA ASN A 290 9.64 -5.50 24.85
C ASN A 290 8.49 -5.85 23.88
N TYR A 291 7.95 -4.87 23.21
CA TYR A 291 7.13 -5.09 22.02
C TYR A 291 8.03 -5.58 20.88
N PRO A 292 7.61 -6.48 20.00
CA PRO A 292 8.45 -7.08 18.98
C PRO A 292 8.68 -6.15 17.76
N VAL A 293 9.21 -4.95 18.01
CA VAL A 293 9.58 -4.02 16.93
C VAL A 293 10.67 -4.61 16.05
N THR A 294 10.62 -4.31 14.76
CA THR A 294 11.53 -4.86 13.75
C THR A 294 12.64 -3.88 13.38
N ALA A 295 13.82 -4.42 13.09
CA ALA A 295 14.95 -3.60 12.64
C ALA A 295 14.63 -2.95 11.29
N GLY A 296 14.81 -1.63 11.20
CA GLY A 296 14.48 -0.85 10.00
C GLY A 296 13.10 -0.23 10.00
N ALA A 297 12.22 -0.57 10.95
CA ALA A 297 10.97 0.15 11.16
C ALA A 297 11.20 1.60 11.60
N TYR A 298 10.23 2.45 11.42
CA TYR A 298 10.33 3.90 11.64
C TYR A 298 10.81 4.26 13.04
N ASP A 299 10.18 3.74 14.10
CA ASP A 299 10.62 3.94 15.49
C ASP A 299 10.63 2.59 16.23
N VAL A 300 11.80 2.23 16.74
CA VAL A 300 12.02 1.01 17.54
C VAL A 300 12.17 1.30 19.02
N THR A 301 11.93 2.55 19.42
CA THR A 301 12.11 3.04 20.77
C THR A 301 10.76 3.43 21.37
N TRP A 302 10.42 2.84 22.51
CA TRP A 302 9.29 3.31 23.29
C TRP A 302 9.63 4.67 23.96
N ASN A 303 8.80 5.68 23.75
CA ASN A 303 9.05 7.06 24.15
C ASN A 303 8.11 7.56 25.27
N GLY A 304 7.04 6.83 25.54
CA GLY A 304 6.04 7.21 26.54
C GLY A 304 6.59 7.38 27.94
N GLY A 305 6.11 8.33 28.70
CA GLY A 305 6.69 8.72 29.98
C GLY A 305 5.74 9.09 31.09
N GLY A 306 4.51 8.74 31.01
CA GLY A 306 3.51 8.79 32.09
C GLY A 306 3.40 10.02 32.94
N ASN A 307 2.44 10.87 32.62
CA ASN A 307 1.89 11.81 33.58
C ASN A 307 0.57 11.32 34.20
N GLY A 308 0.19 10.04 34.00
CA GLY A 308 -0.96 9.43 34.66
C GLY A 308 -2.32 10.02 34.25
N ASN A 309 -2.42 10.62 33.07
CA ASN A 309 -3.67 11.17 32.55
C ASN A 309 -4.47 10.14 31.72
N ALA A 310 -3.88 8.96 31.46
CA ALA A 310 -4.60 7.86 30.84
C ALA A 310 -5.73 7.34 31.74
N PRO A 311 -6.84 6.85 31.18
CA PRO A 311 -7.97 6.29 31.94
C PRO A 311 -7.58 5.18 32.93
N ALA A 312 -6.51 4.45 32.65
CA ALA A 312 -5.98 3.36 33.51
C ALA A 312 -4.70 3.76 34.28
N GLY A 313 -4.23 5.03 34.18
CA GLY A 313 -2.97 5.46 34.82
C GLY A 313 -1.74 4.80 34.16
N LEU A 314 -1.88 4.31 32.95
CA LEU A 314 -0.83 3.69 32.12
C LEU A 314 -0.13 4.76 31.32
N SER A 315 1.15 4.54 31.06
CA SER A 315 1.91 5.33 30.07
C SER A 315 2.02 4.49 28.81
N CYS A 316 1.55 5.00 27.69
CA CYS A 316 1.48 4.19 26.48
C CYS A 316 1.84 4.97 25.22
N ASP A 317 2.52 4.27 24.31
CA ASP A 317 2.69 4.66 22.92
C ASP A 317 1.79 3.79 22.03
N ILE A 318 1.42 4.31 20.88
CA ILE A 318 0.81 3.51 19.81
C ILE A 318 1.83 2.48 19.34
N ALA A 319 1.40 1.23 19.20
CA ALA A 319 2.17 0.15 18.62
C ALA A 319 1.43 -0.41 17.41
N ILE A 320 2.13 -0.52 16.30
CA ILE A 320 1.58 -1.04 15.04
C ILE A 320 2.40 -2.25 14.62
N SER A 321 1.70 -3.33 14.25
CA SER A 321 2.30 -4.53 13.66
C SER A 321 1.65 -4.84 12.32
N LYS A 322 2.46 -5.18 11.33
CA LYS A 322 2.00 -5.72 10.03
C LYS A 322 2.40 -7.19 9.94
N TYR A 323 1.41 -8.04 9.70
CA TYR A 323 1.58 -9.47 9.47
C TYR A 323 1.35 -9.80 8.00
N ASP A 324 1.96 -10.88 7.51
CA ASP A 324 1.62 -11.42 6.20
C ASP A 324 0.15 -11.85 6.14
N SER A 325 -0.35 -12.12 4.94
CA SER A 325 -1.77 -12.47 4.72
C SER A 325 -2.20 -13.75 5.45
N ALA A 326 -1.26 -14.65 5.74
CA ALA A 326 -1.49 -15.90 6.46
C ALA A 326 -1.20 -15.78 7.98
N GLY A 327 -0.73 -14.64 8.46
CA GLY A 327 -0.40 -14.41 9.86
C GLY A 327 0.73 -15.24 10.44
N THR A 328 1.56 -15.79 9.56
CA THR A 328 2.68 -16.65 9.95
C THR A 328 3.99 -15.90 10.11
N SER A 329 4.03 -14.66 9.66
CA SER A 329 5.23 -13.79 9.72
C SER A 329 4.86 -12.37 10.15
N LEU A 330 5.61 -11.82 11.09
CA LEU A 330 5.60 -10.40 11.40
C LEU A 330 6.48 -9.70 10.34
N LEU A 331 5.87 -8.94 9.44
CA LEU A 331 6.58 -8.24 8.39
C LEU A 331 7.35 -7.04 8.94
N TRP A 332 6.69 -6.22 9.73
CA TRP A 332 7.30 -5.15 10.50
C TRP A 332 6.45 -4.75 11.70
N ALA A 333 7.08 -4.12 12.69
CA ALA A 333 6.40 -3.51 13.81
C ALA A 333 7.17 -2.27 14.29
N THR A 334 6.42 -1.21 14.66
CA THR A 334 6.96 0.10 15.04
C THR A 334 6.17 0.71 16.18
N PHE A 335 6.77 1.69 16.85
CA PHE A 335 6.05 2.62 17.74
C PHE A 335 5.72 3.92 17.00
N LEU A 336 4.68 4.58 17.47
CA LEU A 336 4.37 5.98 17.19
C LEU A 336 3.96 6.66 18.49
N GLY A 337 4.85 7.47 19.06
CA GLY A 337 4.58 8.11 20.33
C GLY A 337 5.55 9.22 20.70
N GLY A 338 5.15 10.01 21.66
CA GLY A 338 5.95 11.10 22.26
C GLY A 338 6.28 10.84 23.71
N SER A 339 6.32 11.88 24.53
CA SER A 339 6.69 11.78 25.94
C SER A 339 5.51 11.52 26.89
N ASN A 340 4.29 11.49 26.38
CA ASN A 340 3.06 11.21 27.12
C ASN A 340 2.29 10.09 26.39
N ASP A 341 0.97 10.04 26.57
CA ASP A 341 0.13 8.95 26.09
C ASP A 341 -0.39 9.22 24.68
N GLU A 342 -0.44 8.19 23.83
CA GLU A 342 -1.04 8.19 22.50
C GLU A 342 -2.01 7.03 22.32
N TYR A 343 -3.12 7.29 21.60
CA TYR A 343 -4.18 6.30 21.33
C TYR A 343 -4.53 6.27 19.84
N PRO A 344 -4.54 5.10 19.20
CA PRO A 344 -5.02 4.97 17.83
C PRO A 344 -6.55 4.85 17.82
N HIS A 345 -7.20 5.48 16.83
CA HIS A 345 -8.66 5.41 16.65
C HIS A 345 -9.04 4.59 15.43
N SER A 346 -8.36 4.80 14.32
CA SER A 346 -8.64 4.10 13.06
C SER A 346 -7.40 3.99 12.21
N LEU A 347 -7.32 2.89 11.46
CA LEU A 347 -6.28 2.60 10.48
C LEU A 347 -6.92 2.38 9.11
N VAL A 348 -6.25 2.84 8.06
CA VAL A 348 -6.58 2.49 6.67
C VAL A 348 -5.32 2.42 5.85
N ALA A 349 -5.22 1.48 4.89
CA ALA A 349 -4.20 1.51 3.87
C ALA A 349 -4.69 2.33 2.67
N ASP A 350 -3.82 3.18 2.11
CA ASP A 350 -4.10 3.87 0.86
C ASP A 350 -3.83 2.97 -0.36
N GLN A 351 -3.99 3.50 -1.57
CA GLN A 351 -3.79 2.73 -2.81
C GLN A 351 -2.36 2.23 -3.04
N ASP A 352 -1.39 2.88 -2.42
CA ASP A 352 0.03 2.48 -2.47
C ASP A 352 0.41 1.56 -1.31
N ASP A 353 -0.60 1.01 -0.59
CA ASP A 353 -0.45 0.22 0.62
C ASP A 353 0.22 0.96 1.80
N ASN A 354 0.34 2.29 1.75
CA ASN A 354 0.84 3.09 2.86
C ASN A 354 -0.21 3.16 3.95
N LEU A 355 0.22 3.08 5.20
CA LEU A 355 -0.68 3.04 6.35
C LEU A 355 -0.98 4.45 6.85
N VAL A 356 -2.25 4.84 6.82
CA VAL A 356 -2.76 6.06 7.45
C VAL A 356 -3.36 5.74 8.81
N LEU A 357 -2.97 6.49 9.82
CA LEU A 357 -3.44 6.40 11.20
C LEU A 357 -4.15 7.69 11.59
N LEU A 358 -5.33 7.55 12.17
CA LEU A 358 -6.01 8.55 12.99
C LEU A 358 -5.85 8.18 14.46
N GLY A 359 -5.52 9.15 15.29
CA GLY A 359 -5.44 8.97 16.74
C GLY A 359 -5.47 10.26 17.51
N THR A 360 -5.15 10.17 18.79
CA THR A 360 -4.96 11.34 19.69
C THR A 360 -3.64 11.25 20.43
N SER A 361 -3.03 12.40 20.69
CA SER A 361 -1.80 12.53 21.45
C SER A 361 -1.95 13.51 22.60
N TYR A 362 -1.34 13.18 23.74
CA TYR A 362 -1.10 14.07 24.89
C TYR A 362 0.32 14.67 24.87
N SER A 363 1.12 14.34 23.84
CA SER A 363 2.52 14.72 23.75
C SER A 363 2.74 15.96 22.90
N ASN A 364 3.57 16.85 23.39
CA ASN A 364 4.03 18.00 22.61
C ASN A 364 5.22 17.70 21.69
N ASN A 365 5.67 16.46 21.68
CA ASN A 365 6.78 15.95 20.85
C ASN A 365 6.42 14.64 20.13
N TYR A 366 5.14 14.40 19.83
CA TYR A 366 4.73 13.34 18.92
C TYR A 366 5.42 13.52 17.57
N PRO A 367 5.82 12.44 16.88
CA PRO A 367 6.50 12.55 15.59
C PRO A 367 5.62 13.24 14.55
N PHE A 368 6.11 14.34 14.00
CA PHE A 368 5.47 15.05 12.89
C PHE A 368 6.46 15.31 11.76
N THR A 369 5.96 15.45 10.54
CA THR A 369 6.77 15.85 9.40
C THR A 369 6.96 17.36 9.38
N LYS A 370 8.12 17.84 8.90
CA LYS A 370 8.39 19.29 8.81
C LYS A 370 7.42 20.03 7.90
N THR A 371 6.80 19.32 6.98
CA THR A 371 5.80 19.83 6.04
C THR A 371 4.38 19.66 6.55
N GLY A 372 4.16 18.99 7.70
CA GLY A 372 2.84 18.79 8.28
C GLY A 372 2.03 20.08 8.41
N PHE A 373 0.72 19.98 8.23
CA PHE A 373 -0.20 21.14 8.25
C PHE A 373 -0.08 21.94 9.55
N ASP A 374 -0.06 21.28 10.70
CA ASP A 374 0.23 21.85 12.01
C ASP A 374 1.29 21.00 12.73
N THR A 375 2.36 21.61 13.16
CA THR A 375 3.47 20.97 13.85
C THR A 375 3.56 21.34 15.32
N SER A 376 2.51 21.98 15.85
CA SER A 376 2.45 22.51 17.21
C SER A 376 1.32 21.85 18.02
N PHE A 377 1.66 21.25 19.13
CA PHE A 377 0.69 20.77 20.12
C PHE A 377 0.03 21.94 20.83
N ALA A 378 -1.30 22.02 20.81
CA ALA A 378 -2.04 23.21 21.22
C ALA A 378 -2.74 23.10 22.59
N GLY A 379 -2.96 21.88 23.12
CA GLY A 379 -3.84 21.78 24.27
C GLY A 379 -3.64 20.58 25.19
N SER A 380 -4.74 20.04 25.68
CA SER A 380 -4.76 18.89 26.56
C SER A 380 -4.59 17.58 25.76
N THR A 381 -5.26 17.47 24.62
CA THR A 381 -5.06 16.44 23.60
C THR A 381 -5.28 17.06 22.23
N ASP A 382 -4.48 16.64 21.28
CA ASP A 382 -4.68 16.96 19.87
C ASP A 382 -4.96 15.70 19.04
N ILE A 383 -5.78 15.84 18.02
CA ILE A 383 -5.96 14.82 16.99
C ILE A 383 -4.63 14.70 16.25
N ILE A 384 -4.21 13.48 15.95
CA ILE A 384 -3.03 13.19 15.13
C ILE A 384 -3.46 12.41 13.89
N VAL A 385 -2.88 12.80 12.76
CA VAL A 385 -2.96 12.02 11.51
C VAL A 385 -1.55 11.74 11.04
N SER A 386 -1.23 10.48 10.81
CA SER A 386 0.12 10.05 10.43
C SER A 386 0.05 9.05 9.29
N LYS A 387 0.97 9.14 8.33
CA LYS A 387 1.10 8.22 7.21
C LYS A 387 2.49 7.59 7.19
N LEU A 388 2.54 6.26 7.26
CA LEU A 388 3.75 5.44 7.16
C LEU A 388 3.80 4.76 5.79
N THR A 389 5.00 4.60 5.25
CA THR A 389 5.23 3.78 4.04
C THR A 389 4.77 2.33 4.25
N ALA A 390 4.41 1.64 3.17
CA ALA A 390 3.94 0.25 3.18
C ALA A 390 4.89 -0.73 3.88
N ASP A 391 6.20 -0.43 3.87
CA ASP A 391 7.26 -1.19 4.56
C ASP A 391 7.49 -0.75 6.02
N GLY A 392 6.75 0.26 6.50
CA GLY A 392 6.83 0.77 7.87
C GLY A 392 8.13 1.50 8.22
N SER A 393 8.98 1.84 7.24
CA SER A 393 10.32 2.40 7.48
C SER A 393 10.37 3.92 7.57
N THR A 394 9.38 4.61 6.99
CA THR A 394 9.40 6.07 6.85
C THR A 394 8.04 6.68 7.21
N LEU A 395 8.06 7.81 7.90
CA LEU A 395 6.91 8.65 8.14
C LEU A 395 6.80 9.67 7.00
N GLU A 396 5.87 9.45 6.07
CA GLU A 396 5.67 10.31 4.88
C GLU A 396 4.92 11.60 5.21
N GLY A 397 3.91 11.51 6.04
CA GLY A 397 3.10 12.64 6.48
C GLY A 397 2.72 12.50 7.94
N SER A 398 2.76 13.59 8.70
CA SER A 398 2.23 13.60 10.07
C SER A 398 1.97 15.03 10.53
N THR A 399 0.82 15.22 11.21
CA THR A 399 0.34 16.51 11.65
C THR A 399 -0.46 16.41 12.94
N TYR A 400 -0.44 17.48 13.73
CA TYR A 400 -1.46 17.71 14.76
C TYR A 400 -2.64 18.47 14.18
N ILE A 401 -3.80 18.31 14.79
CA ILE A 401 -4.99 19.16 14.63
C ILE A 401 -5.66 19.29 15.98
N GLY A 402 -5.51 20.44 16.60
CA GLY A 402 -6.04 20.64 17.95
C GLY A 402 -6.13 22.10 18.36
N GLY A 403 -6.70 22.31 19.52
CA GLY A 403 -6.85 23.58 20.19
C GLY A 403 -6.59 23.46 21.69
N PRO A 404 -6.97 24.45 22.52
CA PRO A 404 -6.58 24.48 23.92
C PRO A 404 -7.28 23.43 24.82
N LEU A 405 -8.30 22.74 24.33
CA LEU A 405 -9.06 21.75 25.08
C LEU A 405 -8.69 20.31 24.67
N ARG A 406 -9.56 19.34 24.98
CA ARG A 406 -9.40 17.96 24.53
C ARG A 406 -10.09 17.78 23.18
N ASP A 407 -9.32 17.41 22.18
CA ASP A 407 -9.81 17.16 20.84
C ASP A 407 -9.57 15.70 20.45
N GLY A 408 -10.49 15.11 19.69
CA GLY A 408 -10.49 13.72 19.28
C GLY A 408 -11.05 12.73 20.30
N LEU A 409 -11.52 13.17 21.46
CA LEU A 409 -12.00 12.30 22.54
C LEU A 409 -13.36 12.73 23.05
N THR A 410 -14.22 11.76 23.41
CA THR A 410 -15.48 12.03 24.15
C THR A 410 -15.24 12.37 25.61
N LEU A 411 -14.17 11.87 26.22
CA LEU A 411 -13.81 12.11 27.62
C LEU A 411 -13.75 13.58 28.01
N ASN A 412 -14.33 13.92 29.15
CA ASN A 412 -14.10 15.22 29.79
C ASN A 412 -12.90 15.19 30.78
N SER A 413 -12.67 16.30 31.48
CA SER A 413 -11.51 16.47 32.36
C SER A 413 -11.56 15.65 33.66
N THR A 414 -12.65 14.95 33.98
CA THR A 414 -12.93 14.37 35.32
C THR A 414 -12.69 12.87 35.38
N ASN A 415 -12.47 12.18 34.29
CA ASN A 415 -12.36 10.71 34.22
C ASN A 415 -13.54 9.97 34.89
N GLU A 416 -14.70 10.62 35.01
CA GLU A 416 -15.88 10.01 35.57
C GLU A 416 -16.64 9.26 34.47
N TYR A 417 -16.82 7.96 34.68
CA TYR A 417 -17.65 7.13 33.82
C TYR A 417 -19.11 7.63 33.82
N ARG A 418 -19.72 7.74 32.63
CA ARG A 418 -21.13 8.13 32.39
C ARG A 418 -21.48 9.60 32.69
N THR A 419 -20.57 10.52 32.57
CA THR A 419 -20.90 11.97 32.64
C THR A 419 -21.05 12.60 31.27
N GLU A 420 -20.77 11.84 30.19
CA GLU A 420 -20.85 12.31 28.82
C GLU A 420 -22.11 11.71 28.14
N ASP A 421 -22.86 12.54 27.44
CA ASP A 421 -24.14 12.14 26.83
C ASP A 421 -23.93 11.05 25.75
N LEU A 422 -22.82 11.14 24.98
CA LEU A 422 -22.50 10.24 23.87
C LEU A 422 -21.71 8.99 24.26
N LYS A 423 -21.36 8.81 25.53
CA LYS A 423 -20.61 7.65 26.00
C LYS A 423 -21.54 6.56 26.51
N TYR A 424 -21.74 5.52 25.74
CA TYR A 424 -22.52 4.34 26.12
C TYR A 424 -21.64 3.13 26.47
N ASN A 425 -20.64 2.85 25.63
CA ASN A 425 -19.71 1.73 25.82
C ASN A 425 -18.38 2.20 26.42
N TYR A 426 -17.63 1.27 26.97
CA TYR A 426 -16.28 1.48 27.46
C TYR A 426 -15.37 2.10 26.36
N ALA A 427 -15.44 1.55 25.16
CA ALA A 427 -14.61 1.93 24.04
C ALA A 427 -14.96 3.28 23.37
N ASP A 428 -16.07 3.94 23.77
CA ASP A 428 -16.57 5.14 23.08
C ASP A 428 -15.70 6.39 23.30
N ASP A 429 -14.72 6.32 24.21
CA ASP A 429 -13.78 7.43 24.42
C ASP A 429 -12.85 7.68 23.23
N TYR A 430 -12.57 6.64 22.44
CA TYR A 430 -11.57 6.65 21.37
C TYR A 430 -12.18 6.34 20.00
N ARG A 431 -13.38 6.86 19.73
CA ARG A 431 -14.07 6.73 18.45
C ARG A 431 -13.60 7.78 17.46
N GLY A 432 -13.66 7.43 16.20
CA GLY A 432 -13.35 8.24 15.05
C GLY A 432 -12.94 7.33 13.90
N ASP A 433 -13.00 7.85 12.69
CA ASP A 433 -12.74 7.05 11.51
C ASP A 433 -11.91 7.82 10.47
N VAL A 434 -11.07 7.10 9.74
CA VAL A 434 -10.21 7.63 8.67
C VAL A 434 -10.33 6.77 7.43
N ILE A 435 -10.50 7.41 6.28
CA ILE A 435 -10.47 6.75 4.96
C ILE A 435 -9.59 7.55 4.01
N ALA A 436 -9.15 6.92 2.92
CA ALA A 436 -8.40 7.57 1.84
C ALA A 436 -9.18 7.42 0.52
N ASP A 437 -9.18 8.48 -0.30
CA ASP A 437 -9.72 8.41 -1.65
C ASP A 437 -8.70 7.86 -2.66
N THR A 438 -9.13 7.70 -3.91
CA THR A 438 -8.29 7.22 -5.01
C THR A 438 -7.13 8.15 -5.38
N PHE A 439 -7.09 9.37 -4.87
CA PHE A 439 -5.98 10.32 -5.02
C PHE A 439 -5.06 10.35 -3.79
N GLY A 440 -5.35 9.52 -2.79
CA GLY A 440 -4.64 9.49 -1.51
C GLY A 440 -5.01 10.62 -0.55
N ASN A 441 -6.03 11.45 -0.83
CA ASN A 441 -6.51 12.43 0.13
C ASN A 441 -7.12 11.72 1.34
N ILE A 442 -6.86 12.25 2.52
CA ILE A 442 -7.22 11.63 3.80
C ILE A 442 -8.44 12.33 4.38
N TYR A 443 -9.53 11.60 4.59
CA TYR A 443 -10.76 12.08 5.18
C TYR A 443 -10.90 11.55 6.59
N VAL A 444 -11.29 12.42 7.51
CA VAL A 444 -11.42 12.10 8.94
C VAL A 444 -12.77 12.55 9.46
N ALA A 445 -13.46 11.66 10.18
CA ALA A 445 -14.61 11.95 11.01
C ALA A 445 -14.23 11.77 12.48
N THR A 446 -14.47 12.76 13.32
CA THR A 446 -14.10 12.76 14.74
C THR A 446 -14.92 13.80 15.50
N MET A 447 -14.46 14.22 16.66
CA MET A 447 -15.09 15.24 17.49
C MET A 447 -14.06 16.21 18.08
N ALA A 448 -14.52 17.38 18.51
CA ALA A 448 -13.65 18.39 19.11
C ALA A 448 -14.37 19.21 20.20
N ARG A 449 -13.66 19.50 21.30
CA ARG A 449 -14.09 20.41 22.36
C ARG A 449 -13.56 21.83 22.16
N SER A 450 -12.44 21.97 21.47
CA SER A 450 -11.88 23.28 21.13
C SER A 450 -12.76 23.98 20.12
N ARG A 451 -12.96 25.29 20.32
CA ARG A 451 -13.91 26.07 19.49
C ARG A 451 -13.31 26.70 18.26
N ASP A 452 -12.04 26.58 18.08
CA ASP A 452 -11.24 27.32 17.11
C ASP A 452 -10.27 26.45 16.30
N LEU A 453 -10.60 25.17 16.09
CA LEU A 453 -9.85 24.33 15.16
C LEU A 453 -9.87 24.91 13.74
N PRO A 454 -8.85 24.63 12.94
CA PRO A 454 -8.76 25.12 11.57
C PRO A 454 -9.99 24.71 10.74
N THR A 455 -10.56 25.64 9.99
CA THR A 455 -11.69 25.36 9.09
C THR A 455 -11.42 25.86 7.68
N VAL A 456 -11.82 25.08 6.68
CA VAL A 456 -11.68 25.40 5.26
C VAL A 456 -12.98 25.05 4.55
N LYS A 457 -13.59 26.00 3.82
CA LYS A 457 -14.91 25.82 3.15
C LYS A 457 -15.99 25.32 4.11
N ALA A 458 -15.95 25.71 5.37
CA ALA A 458 -16.78 25.20 6.44
C ALA A 458 -18.24 25.66 6.34
N ILE A 459 -19.17 24.78 6.71
CA ILE A 459 -20.56 25.16 6.99
C ILE A 459 -20.69 25.76 8.41
N GLN A 460 -19.87 25.29 9.34
CA GLN A 460 -19.79 25.77 10.71
C GLN A 460 -18.31 26.01 11.08
N THR A 461 -17.94 27.24 11.33
CA THR A 461 -16.54 27.66 11.54
C THR A 461 -16.08 27.58 13.00
N ARG A 462 -16.96 27.26 13.93
CA ARG A 462 -16.68 27.15 15.37
C ARG A 462 -17.59 26.11 16.01
N SER A 463 -17.09 25.45 17.03
CA SER A 463 -17.95 24.64 17.91
C SER A 463 -18.94 25.52 18.64
N ASN A 464 -20.19 25.09 18.71
CA ASN A 464 -21.29 25.74 19.44
C ASN A 464 -21.55 25.07 20.80
N GLY A 465 -21.17 23.79 20.96
CA GLY A 465 -21.49 22.97 22.11
C GLY A 465 -20.33 22.75 23.09
N ALA A 466 -20.50 21.73 23.87
CA ALA A 466 -19.49 21.22 24.79
C ALA A 466 -18.51 20.25 24.07
N LEU A 467 -19.01 19.59 23.02
CA LEU A 467 -18.32 18.71 22.10
C LEU A 467 -19.08 18.77 20.79
N ASP A 468 -18.44 19.08 19.67
CA ASP A 468 -19.09 19.07 18.37
C ASP A 468 -18.35 18.06 17.45
N ALA A 469 -19.06 17.43 16.53
CA ALA A 469 -18.47 16.68 15.46
C ALA A 469 -17.53 17.57 14.64
N TYR A 470 -16.38 17.03 14.26
CA TYR A 470 -15.40 17.72 13.45
C TYR A 470 -14.93 16.79 12.32
N VAL A 471 -15.04 17.28 11.09
CA VAL A 471 -14.75 16.54 9.87
C VAL A 471 -13.79 17.32 9.01
N PHE A 472 -12.77 16.67 8.44
CA PHE A 472 -11.80 17.35 7.61
C PHE A 472 -11.17 16.43 6.55
N GLU A 473 -10.56 17.06 5.55
CA GLU A 473 -9.81 16.43 4.48
C GLU A 473 -8.40 17.00 4.43
N LEU A 474 -7.38 16.14 4.38
CA LEU A 474 -5.97 16.51 4.23
C LEU A 474 -5.45 16.04 2.87
N SER A 475 -4.38 16.71 2.40
CA SER A 475 -3.56 16.22 1.29
C SER A 475 -2.87 14.90 1.64
N PRO A 476 -2.46 14.09 0.64
CA PRO A 476 -1.83 12.78 0.86
C PRO A 476 -0.59 12.77 1.75
N ASP A 477 0.12 13.90 1.82
CA ASP A 477 1.33 14.12 2.65
C ASP A 477 1.04 14.82 3.99
N CYS A 478 -0.23 14.98 4.37
CA CYS A 478 -0.69 15.71 5.56
C CYS A 478 -0.23 17.18 5.62
N SER A 479 0.22 17.79 4.50
CA SER A 479 0.78 19.15 4.51
C SER A 479 -0.27 20.26 4.39
N LYS A 480 -1.48 19.92 3.95
CA LYS A 480 -2.54 20.91 3.70
C LYS A 480 -3.90 20.37 4.15
N MET A 481 -4.68 21.22 4.79
CA MET A 481 -6.12 20.99 4.97
C MET A 481 -6.86 21.47 3.73
N LEU A 482 -7.51 20.53 3.02
CA LEU A 482 -8.27 20.81 1.80
C LEU A 482 -9.71 21.23 2.10
N TRP A 483 -10.25 20.68 3.16
CA TRP A 483 -11.57 20.97 3.71
C TRP A 483 -11.59 20.71 5.21
N GLY A 484 -12.48 21.40 5.96
CA GLY A 484 -12.66 21.13 7.37
C GLY A 484 -13.80 21.96 7.96
N THR A 485 -14.70 21.32 8.72
CA THR A 485 -15.88 21.93 9.30
C THR A 485 -16.28 21.28 10.61
N TYR A 486 -16.90 22.08 11.49
CA TYR A 486 -17.70 21.54 12.58
C TYR A 486 -19.10 21.20 12.10
N VAL A 487 -19.77 20.29 12.81
CA VAL A 487 -21.21 20.00 12.72
C VAL A 487 -21.71 19.74 14.14
N GLY A 488 -22.59 20.59 14.64
CA GLY A 488 -23.10 20.41 15.99
C GLY A 488 -23.98 21.54 16.48
N GLY A 489 -24.68 21.27 17.59
CA GLY A 489 -25.55 22.23 18.29
C GLY A 489 -24.96 22.70 19.61
N THR A 490 -25.77 22.73 20.65
CA THR A 490 -25.38 23.34 21.96
C THR A 490 -24.94 22.31 22.99
N LYS A 491 -25.14 21.01 22.77
CA LYS A 491 -24.71 19.92 23.67
C LYS A 491 -23.54 19.15 23.08
N GLN A 492 -23.61 17.81 23.09
CA GLN A 492 -22.57 16.93 22.58
C GLN A 492 -22.98 16.34 21.23
N ASP A 493 -22.08 16.40 20.28
CA ASP A 493 -22.26 15.93 18.92
C ASP A 493 -20.96 15.25 18.44
N ALA A 494 -21.03 14.14 17.73
CA ALA A 494 -19.89 13.42 17.21
C ALA A 494 -20.22 12.69 15.92
N PHE A 495 -19.21 12.53 15.02
CA PHE A 495 -19.22 11.53 13.97
C PHE A 495 -18.18 10.46 14.26
N TYR A 496 -18.60 9.19 14.15
CA TYR A 496 -17.79 8.02 14.46
C TYR A 496 -17.39 7.24 13.22
N SER A 497 -18.09 7.44 12.10
CA SER A 497 -17.87 6.72 10.87
C SER A 497 -18.01 7.62 9.66
N ILE A 498 -17.23 7.33 8.64
CA ILE A 498 -17.18 8.04 7.37
C ILE A 498 -17.09 7.03 6.21
N ALA A 499 -17.89 7.27 5.17
CA ALA A 499 -17.84 6.52 3.92
C ALA A 499 -17.83 7.46 2.72
N LEU A 500 -17.27 7.02 1.61
CA LEU A 500 -17.38 7.69 0.30
C LEU A 500 -18.21 6.80 -0.62
N ASP A 501 -19.18 7.38 -1.30
CA ASP A 501 -19.88 6.68 -2.37
C ASP A 501 -19.15 6.81 -3.73
N GLU A 502 -19.64 6.12 -4.75
CA GLU A 502 -19.08 6.15 -6.11
C GLU A 502 -19.03 7.56 -6.74
N SER A 503 -19.80 8.52 -6.21
CA SER A 503 -19.82 9.92 -6.64
C SER A 503 -18.89 10.80 -5.80
N ASN A 504 -18.10 10.22 -4.90
CA ASN A 504 -17.26 10.92 -3.92
C ASN A 504 -18.06 11.86 -2.99
N ARG A 505 -19.34 11.52 -2.71
CA ARG A 505 -20.08 12.17 -1.62
C ARG A 505 -19.58 11.59 -0.30
N ILE A 506 -19.50 12.43 0.70
CA ILE A 506 -19.07 12.07 2.05
C ILE A 506 -20.32 11.78 2.88
N ILE A 507 -20.42 10.55 3.37
CA ILE A 507 -21.48 10.06 4.23
C ILE A 507 -20.92 9.92 5.65
N LEU A 508 -21.61 10.50 6.61
CA LEU A 508 -21.19 10.57 8.01
C LEU A 508 -22.28 10.00 8.91
N GLY A 509 -21.87 9.22 9.90
CA GLY A 509 -22.73 8.69 10.92
C GLY A 509 -22.17 8.88 12.33
N GLY A 510 -23.05 9.16 13.29
CA GLY A 510 -22.67 9.36 14.69
C GLY A 510 -23.84 9.59 15.61
N GLY A 511 -23.64 10.38 16.66
CA GLY A 511 -24.66 10.68 17.65
C GLY A 511 -24.76 12.15 18.02
N THR A 512 -25.90 12.58 18.52
CA THR A 512 -26.16 13.94 18.98
C THR A 512 -27.07 13.96 20.22
N ALA A 513 -26.74 14.84 21.16
CA ALA A 513 -27.63 15.23 22.25
C ALA A 513 -28.24 16.62 22.03
N SER A 514 -27.92 17.29 20.93
CA SER A 514 -28.31 18.67 20.64
C SER A 514 -29.68 18.77 19.96
N GLU A 515 -30.61 19.49 20.55
CA GLU A 515 -31.94 19.74 20.01
C GLU A 515 -31.97 20.82 18.90
N ASN A 516 -30.86 21.50 18.64
CA ASN A 516 -30.79 22.70 17.83
C ASN A 516 -29.79 22.60 16.67
N ILE A 517 -29.55 21.44 16.11
CA ILE A 517 -28.81 21.28 14.87
C ILE A 517 -29.72 21.67 13.72
N ASP A 518 -29.29 22.58 12.86
CA ASP A 518 -30.02 22.99 11.66
C ASP A 518 -29.97 21.84 10.64
N THR A 519 -31.05 21.06 10.55
CA THR A 519 -31.19 19.99 9.56
C THR A 519 -31.23 20.55 8.15
N LYS A 520 -30.91 19.69 7.17
CA LYS A 520 -30.80 20.10 5.77
C LYS A 520 -31.52 19.11 4.86
N GLY A 521 -32.35 19.63 3.97
CA GLY A 521 -33.11 18.84 3.01
C GLY A 521 -34.54 18.50 3.47
N ASP A 522 -35.24 17.66 2.73
CA ASP A 522 -36.53 17.05 3.10
C ASP A 522 -36.21 15.66 3.65
N VAL A 523 -35.83 15.60 4.92
CA VAL A 523 -35.13 14.47 5.56
C VAL A 523 -36.05 13.65 6.46
N PHE A 524 -35.53 12.56 7.04
CA PHE A 524 -36.27 11.62 7.87
C PHE A 524 -36.82 12.27 9.14
N SER A 525 -36.01 13.00 9.90
CA SER A 525 -36.42 13.77 11.08
C SER A 525 -35.65 15.08 11.20
N ASP A 526 -36.35 16.15 11.57
CA ASP A 526 -35.76 17.45 11.89
C ASP A 526 -35.76 17.77 13.39
N GLU A 527 -36.15 16.80 14.21
CA GLU A 527 -36.23 16.93 15.67
C GLU A 527 -35.49 15.80 16.38
N LEU A 528 -34.79 16.13 17.48
CA LEU A 528 -34.27 15.18 18.47
C LEU A 528 -35.43 14.60 19.25
N LEU A 529 -35.54 13.28 19.33
CA LEU A 529 -36.65 12.59 20.02
C LEU A 529 -36.28 12.11 21.41
N GLY A 530 -35.06 11.59 21.59
CA GLY A 530 -34.54 11.04 22.84
C GLY A 530 -33.57 12.00 23.57
N ASP A 531 -32.85 11.48 24.54
CA ASP A 531 -31.76 12.18 25.20
C ASP A 531 -30.54 12.24 24.26
N VAL A 532 -30.34 11.19 23.44
CA VAL A 532 -29.35 11.05 22.38
C VAL A 532 -29.99 10.35 21.20
N ASP A 533 -29.87 10.93 20.01
CA ASP A 533 -30.28 10.32 18.74
C ASP A 533 -29.08 10.14 17.81
N GLY A 534 -29.19 9.23 16.84
CA GLY A 534 -28.27 9.12 15.73
C GLY A 534 -28.28 10.39 14.87
N LEU A 535 -27.13 10.73 14.33
CA LEU A 535 -26.93 11.85 13.43
C LEU A 535 -26.37 11.33 12.10
N LEU A 536 -27.02 11.67 10.97
CA LEU A 536 -26.52 11.38 9.62
C LEU A 536 -26.34 12.66 8.82
N ALA A 537 -25.23 12.76 8.09
CA ALA A 537 -24.99 13.88 7.19
C ALA A 537 -24.39 13.42 5.86
N ILE A 538 -24.72 14.16 4.78
CA ILE A 538 -24.16 13.97 3.44
C ILE A 538 -23.59 15.30 2.96
N PHE A 539 -22.32 15.27 2.54
CA PHE A 539 -21.70 16.37 1.80
C PHE A 539 -21.43 15.91 0.37
N ASP A 540 -21.66 16.80 -0.58
CA ASP A 540 -21.32 16.54 -1.98
C ASP A 540 -19.80 16.56 -2.23
N SER A 541 -19.37 16.18 -3.42
CA SER A 541 -17.95 16.18 -3.80
C SER A 541 -17.32 17.59 -3.77
N SER A 542 -18.14 18.66 -3.83
CA SER A 542 -17.67 20.06 -3.67
C SER A 542 -17.57 20.49 -2.21
N LYS A 543 -17.96 19.60 -1.25
CA LYS A 543 -17.98 19.82 0.21
C LYS A 543 -19.13 20.71 0.67
N ALA A 544 -20.21 20.81 -0.09
CA ALA A 544 -21.44 21.44 0.35
C ALA A 544 -22.34 20.43 1.05
N LEU A 545 -22.96 20.83 2.16
CA LEU A 545 -23.91 19.99 2.89
C LEU A 545 -25.15 19.77 2.02
N GLU A 546 -25.45 18.53 1.65
CA GLU A 546 -26.65 18.14 0.90
C GLU A 546 -27.82 17.80 1.82
N ALA A 547 -27.57 16.95 2.81
CA ALA A 547 -28.57 16.48 3.76
C ALA A 547 -27.98 16.34 5.17
N LEU A 548 -28.81 16.56 6.18
CA LEU A 548 -28.51 16.32 7.58
C LEU A 548 -29.82 15.98 8.32
N THR A 549 -29.87 14.87 9.04
CA THR A 549 -31.05 14.36 9.73
C THR A 549 -30.73 13.79 11.09
N TYR A 550 -31.66 13.90 12.01
CA TYR A 550 -31.73 13.06 13.21
C TYR A 550 -32.32 11.70 12.86
N TRP A 551 -32.00 10.68 13.64
CA TRP A 551 -32.57 9.35 13.59
C TRP A 551 -32.61 8.74 14.99
N GLY A 552 -33.77 8.39 15.49
CA GLY A 552 -33.89 7.79 16.81
C GLY A 552 -35.33 7.55 17.27
N THR A 553 -35.45 7.25 18.55
CA THR A 553 -36.69 7.02 19.30
C THR A 553 -36.78 7.99 20.49
N GLU A 554 -37.76 7.82 21.39
CA GLU A 554 -37.85 8.60 22.66
C GLU A 554 -36.78 8.18 23.71
N ASN A 555 -35.87 7.23 23.37
CA ASN A 555 -34.81 6.72 24.25
C ASN A 555 -33.43 7.00 23.63
N TYR A 556 -32.39 6.40 24.19
CA TYR A 556 -31.05 6.47 23.64
C TYR A 556 -30.96 5.71 22.30
N ASP A 557 -30.42 6.39 21.30
CA ASP A 557 -30.15 5.84 19.97
C ASP A 557 -28.85 6.44 19.44
N GLN A 558 -27.89 5.60 18.97
CA GLN A 558 -26.61 6.09 18.47
C GLN A 558 -26.12 5.26 17.29
N ILE A 559 -25.71 5.94 16.22
CA ILE A 559 -25.10 5.33 15.05
C ILE A 559 -23.60 5.24 15.29
N TYR A 560 -23.04 4.07 15.03
CA TYR A 560 -21.60 3.81 15.17
C TYR A 560 -20.90 3.65 13.83
N PHE A 561 -21.60 3.08 12.83
CA PHE A 561 -21.04 2.86 11.50
C PHE A 561 -22.05 3.19 10.42
N VAL A 562 -21.52 3.67 9.29
CA VAL A 562 -22.23 3.85 8.04
C VAL A 562 -21.45 3.23 6.90
N ASP A 563 -22.17 2.73 5.90
CA ASP A 563 -21.62 2.25 4.63
C ASP A 563 -22.62 2.45 3.50
N THR A 564 -22.21 2.26 2.25
CA THR A 564 -23.08 2.46 1.08
C THR A 564 -23.06 1.26 0.16
N ASP A 565 -24.19 0.97 -0.48
CA ASP A 565 -24.24 0.02 -1.58
C ASP A 565 -24.01 0.70 -2.95
N ASN A 566 -23.93 -0.10 -4.01
CA ASN A 566 -23.70 0.36 -5.38
C ASN A 566 -24.85 1.24 -5.93
N GLU A 567 -26.00 1.28 -5.26
CA GLU A 567 -27.12 2.17 -5.61
C GLU A 567 -27.02 3.52 -4.85
N GLY A 568 -25.96 3.67 -4.02
CA GLY A 568 -25.72 4.84 -3.16
C GLY A 568 -26.69 4.93 -1.98
N ARG A 569 -27.44 3.85 -1.67
CA ARG A 569 -28.27 3.80 -0.45
C ARG A 569 -27.37 3.64 0.75
N ILE A 570 -27.72 4.28 1.84
CA ILE A 570 -26.91 4.36 3.04
C ILE A 570 -27.38 3.34 4.05
N TYR A 571 -26.50 2.50 4.51
CA TYR A 571 -26.71 1.60 5.63
C TYR A 571 -26.10 2.18 6.88
N ALA A 572 -26.81 2.05 7.99
CA ALA A 572 -26.32 2.45 9.29
C ALA A 572 -26.56 1.36 10.32
N THR A 573 -25.64 1.22 11.26
CA THR A 573 -25.75 0.31 12.38
C THR A 573 -25.32 0.98 13.67
N GLY A 574 -25.86 0.50 14.79
CA GLY A 574 -25.58 1.04 16.09
C GLY A 574 -26.36 0.41 17.21
N GLN A 575 -26.62 1.19 18.23
CA GLN A 575 -27.26 0.77 19.47
C GLN A 575 -28.51 1.58 19.78
N THR A 576 -29.52 0.92 20.37
CA THR A 576 -30.80 1.53 20.75
C THR A 576 -31.33 0.97 22.08
N GLU A 577 -31.87 1.82 22.92
CA GLU A 577 -32.74 1.44 24.04
C GLU A 577 -34.24 1.51 23.67
N GLY A 578 -34.51 1.94 22.43
CA GLY A 578 -35.86 2.10 21.92
C GLY A 578 -36.49 0.83 21.39
N ASN A 579 -37.82 0.84 21.28
CA ASN A 579 -38.56 -0.27 20.71
C ASN A 579 -38.69 -0.12 19.18
N LEU A 580 -37.61 -0.29 18.47
CA LEU A 580 -37.59 -0.21 17.02
C LEU A 580 -38.38 -1.35 16.37
N LEU A 581 -39.17 -1.02 15.40
CA LEU A 581 -39.92 -2.00 14.60
C LEU A 581 -39.04 -2.49 13.45
N LYS A 582 -39.19 -3.76 13.08
CA LYS A 582 -38.52 -4.29 11.90
C LYS A 582 -39.40 -4.23 10.66
N THR A 583 -38.78 -4.08 9.51
CA THR A 583 -39.48 -4.25 8.22
C THR A 583 -39.92 -5.71 8.02
N PRO A 584 -41.06 -5.94 7.33
CA PRO A 584 -41.50 -7.31 7.05
C PRO A 584 -40.42 -8.10 6.27
N ASN A 585 -40.26 -9.36 6.58
CA ASN A 585 -39.32 -10.33 5.97
C ASN A 585 -37.83 -10.09 6.24
N THR A 586 -37.49 -9.24 7.22
CA THR A 586 -36.08 -9.17 7.70
C THR A 586 -35.84 -10.18 8.80
N PHE A 587 -34.62 -10.67 8.93
CA PHE A 587 -34.16 -11.48 10.07
C PHE A 587 -34.16 -10.64 11.37
N GLY A 588 -34.14 -11.30 12.53
CA GLY A 588 -34.07 -10.65 13.83
C GLY A 588 -35.46 -10.43 14.47
N ASP A 589 -35.50 -9.87 15.67
CA ASP A 589 -36.69 -9.61 16.48
C ASP A 589 -36.83 -8.09 16.70
N ALA A 590 -38.06 -7.60 16.74
CA ALA A 590 -38.31 -6.20 17.05
C ALA A 590 -37.87 -5.82 18.49
N GLY A 591 -37.33 -4.61 18.63
CA GLY A 591 -37.00 -4.01 19.92
C GLY A 591 -35.73 -4.55 20.59
N LYS A 592 -34.85 -5.22 19.85
CA LYS A 592 -33.52 -5.62 20.36
C LYS A 592 -32.56 -4.42 20.35
N GLY A 593 -31.46 -4.52 21.11
CA GLY A 593 -30.60 -3.39 21.42
C GLY A 593 -29.59 -3.01 20.30
N GLN A 594 -29.41 -3.83 19.27
CA GLN A 594 -28.62 -3.50 18.08
C GLN A 594 -29.59 -3.30 16.91
N PHE A 595 -29.27 -2.35 16.03
CA PHE A 595 -30.04 -2.11 14.82
C PHE A 595 -29.19 -2.07 13.56
N ILE A 596 -29.82 -2.38 12.43
CA ILE A 596 -29.37 -2.06 11.09
C ILE A 596 -30.54 -1.45 10.37
N PHE A 597 -30.33 -0.32 9.70
CA PHE A 597 -31.30 0.22 8.76
C PHE A 597 -30.63 0.67 7.46
N ARG A 598 -31.45 0.77 6.39
CA ARG A 598 -31.05 1.32 5.11
C ARG A 598 -31.96 2.50 4.77
N ILE A 599 -31.36 3.62 4.44
CA ILE A 599 -32.04 4.87 4.08
C ILE A 599 -31.67 5.30 2.67
N ASP A 600 -32.55 6.01 2.00
CA ASP A 600 -32.30 6.51 0.65
C ASP A 600 -31.19 7.57 0.59
N THR A 601 -30.73 7.87 -0.62
CA THR A 601 -29.63 8.80 -0.90
C THR A 601 -29.90 10.26 -0.48
N PHE A 602 -31.13 10.56 -0.03
CA PHE A 602 -31.56 11.89 0.42
C PHE A 602 -31.79 11.94 1.94
N LEU A 603 -31.52 10.86 2.67
CA LEU A 603 -31.79 10.68 4.10
C LEU A 603 -33.25 10.87 4.48
N LYS A 604 -34.18 10.41 3.64
CA LYS A 604 -35.61 10.64 3.83
C LYS A 604 -36.38 9.40 4.17
N ASN A 605 -36.24 8.31 3.44
CA ASN A 605 -37.06 7.13 3.57
C ASN A 605 -36.24 5.91 3.96
N ILE A 606 -36.60 5.27 5.04
CA ILE A 606 -36.06 3.98 5.46
C ILE A 606 -36.88 2.87 4.80
N ASP A 607 -36.26 2.03 4.01
CA ASP A 607 -36.89 0.90 3.34
C ASP A 607 -36.54 -0.46 3.94
N LEU A 608 -35.46 -0.52 4.73
CA LEU A 608 -35.04 -1.69 5.49
C LEU A 608 -34.72 -1.27 6.92
N GLN A 609 -35.19 -2.02 7.89
CA GLN A 609 -34.85 -1.89 9.30
C GLN A 609 -34.98 -3.23 10.01
N THR A 610 -33.96 -3.61 10.75
CA THR A 610 -34.01 -4.79 11.62
C THR A 610 -33.30 -4.52 12.93
N THR A 611 -33.61 -5.32 13.94
CA THR A 611 -32.93 -5.31 15.22
C THR A 611 -32.54 -6.73 15.63
N PHE A 612 -31.41 -6.86 16.30
CA PHE A 612 -30.86 -8.12 16.79
C PHE A 612 -30.23 -7.95 18.16
N GLY A 613 -29.83 -9.02 18.79
CA GLY A 613 -29.33 -9.02 20.17
C GLY A 613 -30.07 -10.03 21.05
N ASN A 614 -29.66 -10.16 22.29
CA ASN A 614 -30.26 -11.11 23.24
C ASN A 614 -31.38 -10.48 24.09
N THR A 615 -31.34 -9.19 24.39
CA THR A 615 -32.26 -8.49 25.28
C THR A 615 -33.10 -7.45 24.55
N VAL A 616 -34.35 -7.26 25.00
CA VAL A 616 -35.25 -6.21 24.45
C VAL A 616 -34.95 -4.89 25.16
N GLY A 617 -34.77 -3.81 24.38
CA GLY A 617 -34.56 -2.44 24.86
C GLY A 617 -33.23 -2.21 25.57
N MET A 618 -32.24 -3.07 25.37
CA MET A 618 -30.88 -2.88 25.90
C MET A 618 -29.83 -3.36 24.90
N PRO A 619 -28.89 -2.51 24.52
CA PRO A 619 -27.69 -2.93 23.80
C PRO A 619 -26.90 -4.00 24.57
N ASN A 620 -26.34 -4.94 23.83
CA ASN A 620 -25.49 -5.99 24.42
C ASN A 620 -24.18 -6.24 23.65
N LEU A 621 -23.97 -5.49 22.59
CA LEU A 621 -22.70 -5.53 21.80
C LEU A 621 -22.19 -4.11 21.56
N ALA A 622 -20.90 -3.87 21.84
CA ALA A 622 -20.20 -2.67 21.38
C ALA A 622 -19.74 -2.88 19.93
N PRO A 623 -20.24 -2.13 18.96
CA PRO A 623 -19.87 -2.30 17.55
C PRO A 623 -18.38 -2.01 17.30
N THR A 624 -17.71 -2.84 16.47
CA THR A 624 -16.28 -2.70 16.15
C THR A 624 -15.99 -2.58 14.65
N ALA A 625 -16.82 -3.19 13.79
CA ALA A 625 -16.71 -3.06 12.34
C ALA A 625 -18.08 -3.30 11.68
N PHE A 626 -18.22 -2.76 10.47
CA PHE A 626 -19.40 -2.86 9.64
C PHE A 626 -19.03 -2.80 8.16
N LEU A 627 -19.72 -3.56 7.32
CA LEU A 627 -19.55 -3.54 5.87
C LEU A 627 -20.84 -3.95 5.19
N VAL A 628 -21.11 -3.35 4.05
CA VAL A 628 -22.09 -3.85 3.06
C VAL A 628 -21.31 -4.19 1.79
N ASP A 629 -21.24 -5.47 1.44
CA ASP A 629 -20.53 -5.90 0.25
C ASP A 629 -21.34 -5.64 -1.03
N ILE A 630 -20.69 -5.85 -2.17
CA ILE A 630 -21.31 -5.64 -3.49
C ILE A 630 -22.50 -6.57 -3.72
N CYS A 631 -22.56 -7.71 -3.08
CA CYS A 631 -23.67 -8.65 -3.12
C CYS A 631 -24.89 -8.16 -2.30
N GLY A 632 -24.68 -7.15 -1.48
CA GLY A 632 -25.65 -6.63 -0.52
C GLY A 632 -25.70 -7.43 0.78
N HIS A 633 -24.68 -8.29 1.05
CA HIS A 633 -24.54 -8.92 2.35
C HIS A 633 -24.11 -7.88 3.37
N ILE A 634 -24.64 -7.99 4.59
CA ILE A 634 -24.42 -7.02 5.65
C ILE A 634 -23.62 -7.68 6.75
N TYR A 635 -22.41 -7.20 6.97
CA TYR A 635 -21.44 -7.71 7.96
C TYR A 635 -21.43 -6.81 9.17
N PHE A 636 -21.44 -7.41 10.35
CA PHE A 636 -21.31 -6.70 11.61
C PHE A 636 -20.40 -7.51 12.56
N SER A 637 -19.52 -6.82 13.27
CA SER A 637 -18.83 -7.36 14.42
C SER A 637 -18.95 -6.45 15.64
N GLY A 638 -18.93 -7.06 16.80
CA GLY A 638 -18.96 -6.36 18.09
C GLY A 638 -18.55 -7.31 19.21
N TRP A 639 -18.40 -6.78 20.40
CA TRP A 639 -18.09 -7.56 21.58
C TRP A 639 -19.09 -7.26 22.72
N GLY A 640 -19.28 -8.22 23.61
CA GLY A 640 -20.12 -8.09 24.80
C GLY A 640 -19.38 -8.55 26.03
N SER A 641 -19.82 -8.08 27.22
CA SER A 641 -19.25 -8.51 28.48
C SER A 641 -20.27 -8.35 29.62
N ASP A 642 -20.33 -9.31 30.52
CA ASP A 642 -21.13 -9.29 31.75
C ASP A 642 -20.33 -9.01 33.03
N VAL A 643 -19.01 -8.77 32.87
CA VAL A 643 -18.07 -8.65 34.02
C VAL A 643 -18.25 -7.37 34.81
N ASP A 644 -18.75 -6.29 34.24
CA ASP A 644 -18.91 -5.01 34.94
C ASP A 644 -20.07 -4.19 34.39
N ASP A 645 -21.14 -4.05 35.23
CA ASP A 645 -22.33 -3.20 34.94
C ASP A 645 -21.97 -1.73 34.58
N ARG A 646 -20.73 -1.30 34.85
CA ARG A 646 -20.28 0.05 34.56
C ARG A 646 -19.82 0.22 33.11
N PHE A 647 -19.57 -0.85 32.39
CA PHE A 647 -18.89 -0.84 31.08
C PHE A 647 -19.81 -1.25 29.94
N HIS A 648 -21.14 -1.32 30.06
CA HIS A 648 -21.92 -1.76 28.91
C HIS A 648 -21.03 -2.10 27.68
N PRO A 649 -21.27 -3.10 26.99
CA PRO A 649 -22.52 -3.74 26.66
C PRO A 649 -22.81 -4.93 27.57
N GLY A 650 -24.01 -5.48 27.47
CA GLY A 650 -24.33 -6.70 28.17
C GLY A 650 -23.70 -7.95 27.58
N SER A 651 -24.10 -9.09 28.10
CA SER A 651 -23.56 -10.42 27.78
C SER A 651 -23.77 -10.82 26.31
N THR A 652 -22.81 -11.59 25.75
CA THR A 652 -22.94 -12.29 24.46
C THR A 652 -23.81 -13.55 24.53
N GLU A 653 -24.27 -13.95 25.70
CA GLU A 653 -25.11 -15.16 25.89
C GLU A 653 -26.36 -15.17 25.04
N ASN A 654 -26.69 -16.29 24.41
CA ASN A 654 -27.90 -16.51 23.61
C ASN A 654 -28.08 -15.60 22.38
N LEU A 655 -26.99 -15.10 21.81
CA LEU A 655 -27.04 -14.48 20.48
C LEU A 655 -27.29 -15.52 19.39
N PRO A 656 -27.94 -15.15 18.27
CA PRO A 656 -28.17 -16.07 17.17
C PRO A 656 -26.86 -16.63 16.62
N LEU A 657 -26.81 -17.92 16.34
CA LEU A 657 -25.64 -18.56 15.72
C LEU A 657 -26.03 -19.29 14.45
N SER A 658 -25.13 -19.33 13.49
CA SER A 658 -25.24 -20.25 12.35
C SER A 658 -24.80 -21.66 12.78
N PHE A 659 -25.20 -22.66 12.02
CA PHE A 659 -24.87 -24.05 12.36
C PHE A 659 -23.36 -24.36 12.12
N ASP A 660 -22.70 -23.55 11.28
CA ASP A 660 -21.29 -23.59 10.93
C ASP A 660 -20.44 -22.56 11.73
N ALA A 661 -20.95 -22.13 12.86
CA ALA A 661 -20.23 -21.24 13.77
C ALA A 661 -18.85 -21.83 14.14
N LEU A 662 -17.81 -21.01 14.05
CA LEU A 662 -16.46 -21.38 14.49
C LEU A 662 -16.43 -21.74 15.98
N GLN A 663 -17.12 -20.93 16.76
CA GLN A 663 -17.30 -21.12 18.20
C GLN A 663 -18.78 -20.99 18.52
N SER A 664 -19.36 -22.04 19.09
CA SER A 664 -20.79 -22.11 19.42
C SER A 664 -21.07 -21.88 20.91
N THR A 665 -20.03 -21.73 21.71
CA THR A 665 -20.10 -21.47 23.15
C THR A 665 -19.44 -20.13 23.45
N THR A 666 -19.90 -19.47 24.53
CA THR A 666 -19.35 -18.21 25.01
C THR A 666 -19.26 -18.26 26.52
N ASP A 667 -18.25 -17.60 27.09
CA ASP A 667 -18.16 -17.33 28.53
C ASP A 667 -18.90 -16.01 28.90
N ASN A 668 -19.65 -15.42 27.96
CA ASN A 668 -20.39 -14.17 28.03
C ASN A 668 -19.55 -12.90 27.68
N ASN A 669 -18.26 -13.04 27.41
CA ASN A 669 -17.31 -11.92 27.28
C ASN A 669 -16.49 -12.02 25.96
N ASP A 670 -17.13 -12.45 24.89
CA ASP A 670 -16.50 -12.74 23.62
C ASP A 670 -16.81 -11.69 22.56
N PHE A 671 -16.09 -11.78 21.44
CA PHE A 671 -16.52 -11.22 20.18
C PHE A 671 -17.71 -11.98 19.60
N TYR A 672 -18.52 -11.26 18.86
CA TYR A 672 -19.62 -11.80 18.09
C TYR A 672 -19.61 -11.22 16.68
N ILE A 673 -19.70 -12.09 15.72
CA ILE A 673 -19.69 -11.77 14.30
C ILE A 673 -20.97 -12.28 13.70
N ILE A 674 -21.66 -11.46 12.92
CA ILE A 674 -22.89 -11.82 12.23
C ILE A 674 -22.91 -11.27 10.81
N VAL A 675 -23.37 -12.09 9.86
CA VAL A 675 -23.58 -11.71 8.48
C VAL A 675 -25.00 -12.04 8.06
N PHE A 676 -25.66 -11.04 7.55
CA PHE A 676 -27.01 -11.17 6.98
C PHE A 676 -26.91 -11.26 5.45
N ASP A 677 -27.83 -12.05 4.89
CA ASP A 677 -28.09 -12.06 3.47
C ASP A 677 -28.65 -10.70 3.00
N LYS A 678 -28.67 -10.47 1.70
CA LYS A 678 -29.19 -9.27 1.07
C LYS A 678 -30.56 -8.88 1.66
N ASP A 679 -30.73 -7.59 1.90
CA ASP A 679 -31.90 -6.99 2.54
C ASP A 679 -32.18 -7.53 3.97
N ALA A 680 -31.15 -8.00 4.65
CA ALA A 680 -31.23 -8.65 5.96
C ALA A 680 -32.30 -9.77 6.00
N SER A 681 -32.53 -10.44 4.88
CA SER A 681 -33.66 -11.39 4.71
C SER A 681 -33.47 -12.69 5.52
N SER A 682 -32.21 -13.10 5.73
CA SER A 682 -31.82 -14.29 6.50
C SER A 682 -30.45 -14.11 7.16
N LEU A 683 -30.17 -15.00 8.12
CA LEU A 683 -28.83 -15.17 8.68
C LEU A 683 -28.01 -16.03 7.76
N LEU A 684 -26.89 -15.52 7.26
CA LEU A 684 -25.91 -16.29 6.49
C LEU A 684 -24.89 -16.96 7.40
N TYR A 685 -24.29 -16.19 8.32
CA TYR A 685 -23.25 -16.66 9.22
C TYR A 685 -23.32 -15.93 10.55
N ALA A 686 -23.07 -16.65 11.66
CA ALA A 686 -22.84 -16.02 12.95
C ALA A 686 -22.05 -16.94 13.87
N THR A 687 -21.09 -16.37 14.60
CA THR A 687 -20.19 -17.07 15.49
C THR A 687 -19.79 -16.21 16.68
N TYR A 688 -19.45 -16.83 17.79
CA TYR A 688 -18.60 -16.25 18.82
C TYR A 688 -17.14 -16.41 18.43
N PHE A 689 -16.26 -15.63 19.06
CA PHE A 689 -14.82 -15.83 19.00
C PHE A 689 -14.14 -15.20 20.21
N GLY A 690 -13.53 -16.03 21.05
CA GLY A 690 -12.87 -15.58 22.28
C GLY A 690 -12.36 -16.73 23.13
N GLY A 691 -11.78 -16.39 24.29
CA GLY A 691 -11.33 -17.35 25.28
C GLY A 691 -12.47 -17.87 26.18
N ASP A 692 -12.25 -18.97 26.87
CA ASP A 692 -13.24 -19.58 27.78
C ASP A 692 -13.12 -19.06 29.23
N LEU A 693 -12.08 -18.31 29.56
CA LEU A 693 -11.74 -17.95 30.96
C LEU A 693 -11.49 -16.44 31.14
N THR A 694 -11.33 -15.69 30.10
CA THR A 694 -10.94 -14.28 30.15
C THR A 694 -11.76 -13.46 29.15
N GLY A 695 -12.02 -12.20 29.53
CA GLY A 695 -12.79 -11.33 28.62
C GLY A 695 -11.96 -10.85 27.44
N ASP A 696 -12.58 -10.85 26.27
CA ASP A 696 -12.03 -10.38 24.99
C ASP A 696 -12.84 -9.16 24.51
N HIS A 697 -12.16 -8.03 24.30
CA HIS A 697 -12.81 -6.76 23.97
C HIS A 697 -11.92 -5.88 23.09
N VAL A 698 -12.40 -4.70 22.73
CA VAL A 698 -11.61 -3.64 22.10
C VAL A 698 -11.63 -2.42 22.99
N ASP A 699 -10.47 -1.81 23.22
CA ASP A 699 -10.35 -0.61 24.06
C ASP A 699 -10.76 0.68 23.33
N GLY A 700 -11.01 0.63 22.04
CA GLY A 700 -11.44 1.76 21.20
C GLY A 700 -11.24 1.46 19.73
N GLY A 701 -11.55 2.43 18.90
CA GLY A 701 -11.22 2.41 17.50
C GLY A 701 -12.16 1.62 16.59
N THR A 702 -11.79 1.59 15.32
CA THR A 702 -12.53 0.99 14.20
C THR A 702 -11.71 -0.10 13.58
N SER A 703 -12.24 -1.32 13.48
CA SER A 703 -11.68 -2.42 12.69
C SER A 703 -12.38 -2.54 11.34
N ARG A 704 -11.89 -3.40 10.45
CA ARG A 704 -12.36 -3.44 9.07
C ARG A 704 -12.77 -4.84 8.60
N PHE A 705 -13.70 -4.86 7.66
CA PHE A 705 -13.90 -5.96 6.73
C PHE A 705 -13.33 -5.55 5.37
N ASP A 706 -12.75 -6.47 4.62
CA ASP A 706 -12.45 -6.19 3.23
C ASP A 706 -13.68 -6.47 2.32
N LYS A 707 -13.61 -6.00 1.08
CA LYS A 707 -14.72 -6.16 0.11
C LYS A 707 -15.04 -7.63 -0.23
N ARG A 708 -14.20 -8.58 0.17
CA ARG A 708 -14.42 -10.02 0.04
C ARG A 708 -15.13 -10.62 1.25
N GLY A 709 -15.41 -9.80 2.27
CA GLY A 709 -16.00 -10.24 3.52
C GLY A 709 -15.01 -10.87 4.50
N VAL A 710 -13.71 -10.68 4.29
CA VAL A 710 -12.69 -11.09 5.26
C VAL A 710 -12.65 -10.11 6.42
N ILE A 711 -12.60 -10.63 7.63
CA ILE A 711 -12.62 -9.87 8.88
C ILE A 711 -11.18 -9.61 9.33
N TYR A 712 -10.88 -8.36 9.67
CA TYR A 712 -9.62 -7.93 10.28
C TYR A 712 -9.92 -7.24 11.60
N GLN A 713 -9.58 -7.91 12.72
CA GLN A 713 -9.91 -7.45 14.06
C GLN A 713 -8.68 -7.46 14.97
N SER A 714 -8.43 -6.33 15.65
CA SER A 714 -7.46 -6.22 16.73
C SER A 714 -8.21 -6.30 18.05
N VAL A 715 -7.76 -7.17 18.96
CA VAL A 715 -8.50 -7.60 20.14
C VAL A 715 -7.64 -7.41 21.39
N CYS A 716 -8.17 -6.81 22.41
CA CYS A 716 -7.60 -6.89 23.74
C CYS A 716 -8.04 -8.22 24.38
N SER A 717 -7.16 -9.21 24.35
CA SER A 717 -7.47 -10.59 24.73
C SER A 717 -6.76 -11.03 25.99
N SER A 718 -7.28 -12.12 26.57
CA SER A 718 -6.71 -12.78 27.75
C SER A 718 -6.56 -11.84 28.95
N CYS A 719 -7.53 -10.95 29.16
CA CYS A 719 -7.58 -10.02 30.26
C CYS A 719 -8.13 -10.71 31.51
N PRO A 720 -7.32 -10.98 32.54
CA PRO A 720 -7.81 -11.66 33.76
C PRO A 720 -8.83 -10.81 34.49
N PRO A 721 -9.91 -11.40 35.08
CA PRO A 721 -10.90 -10.68 35.85
C PRO A 721 -10.28 -9.98 37.07
N SER A 722 -10.66 -8.73 37.30
CA SER A 722 -10.00 -7.77 38.22
C SER A 722 -10.10 -8.08 39.73
N THR A 723 -10.64 -9.23 40.15
CA THR A 723 -11.12 -9.42 41.53
C THR A 723 -10.07 -9.82 42.56
N ASP A 724 -8.88 -10.33 42.23
CA ASP A 724 -8.00 -10.97 43.23
C ASP A 724 -6.53 -10.53 43.27
N GLY A 725 -6.10 -9.55 42.47
CA GLY A 725 -4.71 -9.05 42.55
C GLY A 725 -3.62 -10.10 42.28
N GLN A 726 -3.96 -11.30 41.89
CA GLN A 726 -3.06 -12.35 41.44
C GLN A 726 -3.01 -12.27 39.89
N GLN A 727 -1.93 -11.72 39.41
CA GLN A 727 -1.63 -11.71 37.99
C GLN A 727 -1.26 -13.13 37.57
N SER A 728 -2.17 -13.87 36.95
CA SER A 728 -1.85 -15.12 36.27
C SER A 728 -1.90 -14.87 34.78
N GLN A 729 -0.79 -15.12 34.11
CA GLN A 729 -0.71 -15.15 32.65
C GLN A 729 -1.68 -16.22 32.13
N VAL A 730 -2.66 -15.82 31.35
CA VAL A 730 -3.63 -16.71 30.71
C VAL A 730 -3.41 -16.62 29.21
N SER A 731 -3.56 -17.73 28.52
CA SER A 731 -3.46 -17.84 27.07
C SER A 731 -4.60 -18.73 26.61
N ASP A 732 -5.82 -18.23 26.61
CA ASP A 732 -7.04 -18.93 26.27
C ASP A 732 -7.72 -18.40 25.01
N PHE A 733 -7.26 -17.25 24.47
CA PHE A 733 -7.73 -16.77 23.17
C PHE A 733 -7.30 -17.74 22.07
N PRO A 734 -8.21 -18.18 21.19
CA PRO A 734 -7.91 -19.15 20.16
C PRO A 734 -6.88 -18.60 19.17
N THR A 735 -5.73 -19.24 19.06
CA THR A 735 -4.66 -18.90 18.09
C THR A 735 -4.52 -19.98 17.04
N SER A 736 -4.20 -19.59 15.81
CA SER A 736 -3.92 -20.56 14.76
C SER A 736 -2.56 -21.21 14.98
N THR A 737 -2.47 -22.48 14.58
CA THR A 737 -1.18 -23.22 14.62
C THR A 737 -0.20 -22.59 13.64
N GLY A 738 1.04 -22.36 14.09
CA GLY A 738 2.06 -21.68 13.29
C GLY A 738 1.95 -20.18 13.25
N ALA A 739 1.01 -19.60 14.00
CA ALA A 739 0.95 -18.14 14.22
C ALA A 739 2.28 -17.61 14.77
N VAL A 740 2.56 -16.34 14.53
CA VAL A 740 3.81 -15.70 14.98
C VAL A 740 4.00 -15.85 16.49
N TYR A 741 2.90 -15.70 17.24
CA TYR A 741 2.88 -15.89 18.69
C TYR A 741 1.60 -16.63 19.12
N GLU A 742 1.73 -17.90 19.46
CA GLU A 742 0.61 -18.77 19.86
C GLU A 742 0.19 -18.57 21.32
N THR A 743 0.95 -17.84 22.12
CA THR A 743 0.68 -17.68 23.56
C THR A 743 0.81 -16.25 24.01
N ASN A 744 -0.05 -15.82 24.93
CA ASN A 744 0.09 -14.55 25.61
C ASN A 744 1.40 -14.50 26.38
N ARG A 745 2.22 -13.50 26.14
CA ARG A 745 3.52 -13.27 26.80
C ARG A 745 3.47 -12.13 27.81
N SER A 746 2.40 -11.35 27.81
CA SER A 746 2.19 -10.26 28.75
C SER A 746 1.70 -10.78 30.10
N VAL A 747 1.73 -9.93 31.13
CA VAL A 747 1.29 -10.29 32.49
C VAL A 747 -0.24 -10.16 32.67
N ARG A 748 -0.90 -9.41 31.77
CA ARG A 748 -2.35 -9.17 31.79
C ARG A 748 -2.93 -9.33 30.39
N CYS A 749 -3.44 -8.25 29.83
CA CYS A 749 -4.01 -8.21 28.50
C CYS A 749 -2.94 -8.26 27.41
N SER A 750 -3.27 -8.88 26.29
CA SER A 750 -2.44 -8.87 25.08
C SER A 750 -3.27 -8.49 23.88
N ASN A 751 -2.74 -7.60 23.05
CA ASN A 751 -3.31 -7.37 21.74
C ASN A 751 -3.17 -8.65 20.93
N ALA A 752 -4.29 -9.20 20.49
CA ALA A 752 -4.35 -10.31 19.55
C ALA A 752 -4.94 -9.84 18.22
N SER A 753 -4.46 -10.42 17.15
CA SER A 753 -4.88 -10.15 15.77
C SER A 753 -5.70 -11.33 15.26
N LEU A 754 -6.90 -11.06 14.76
CA LEU A 754 -7.85 -12.05 14.26
C LEU A 754 -8.21 -11.75 12.80
N LYS A 755 -7.96 -12.71 11.92
CA LYS A 755 -8.38 -12.67 10.52
C LYS A 755 -9.21 -13.91 10.20
N ILE A 756 -10.44 -13.71 9.76
CA ILE A 756 -11.36 -14.79 9.38
C ILE A 756 -11.85 -14.56 7.97
N ASP A 757 -11.71 -15.57 7.11
CA ASP A 757 -12.34 -15.65 5.81
C ASP A 757 -13.64 -16.45 5.93
N LEU A 758 -14.76 -15.79 5.74
CA LEU A 758 -16.08 -16.42 5.82
C LEU A 758 -16.45 -17.20 4.57
N GLN A 759 -15.65 -17.10 3.49
CA GLN A 759 -15.86 -17.78 2.20
C GLN A 759 -17.29 -17.64 1.67
N LEU A 760 -17.94 -16.52 1.96
CA LEU A 760 -19.24 -16.20 1.39
C LEU A 760 -19.04 -15.89 -0.10
N LYS A 761 -20.08 -16.14 -0.90
CA LYS A 761 -20.03 -15.76 -2.32
C LYS A 761 -19.80 -14.26 -2.44
N THR A 762 -18.67 -13.93 -3.03
CA THR A 762 -18.28 -12.56 -3.30
C THR A 762 -18.68 -12.12 -4.70
N ALA A 763 -18.60 -10.84 -4.98
CA ALA A 763 -18.77 -10.26 -6.30
C ALA A 763 -17.48 -10.41 -7.11
N VAL A 764 -17.59 -10.48 -8.45
CA VAL A 764 -16.45 -10.18 -9.30
C VAL A 764 -16.21 -8.66 -9.28
N LEU A 765 -14.96 -8.25 -9.11
CA LEU A 765 -14.54 -6.84 -9.18
C LEU A 765 -13.48 -6.72 -10.25
N ALA A 766 -13.75 -5.91 -11.28
CA ALA A 766 -12.74 -5.52 -12.23
C ALA A 766 -11.85 -4.44 -11.61
N GLU A 767 -10.56 -4.61 -11.71
CA GLU A 767 -9.55 -3.63 -11.31
C GLU A 767 -8.24 -3.92 -12.05
N PHE A 768 -7.49 -2.89 -12.41
CA PHE A 768 -6.18 -3.06 -13.02
C PHE A 768 -5.26 -1.88 -12.72
N LEU A 769 -3.96 -2.13 -12.79
CA LEU A 769 -2.93 -1.14 -12.63
C LEU A 769 -2.11 -1.03 -13.92
N PRO A 770 -2.15 0.10 -14.62
CA PRO A 770 -1.29 0.34 -15.77
C PRO A 770 0.10 0.81 -15.32
N ASP A 771 1.16 0.31 -15.96
CA ASP A 771 2.52 0.69 -15.66
C ASP A 771 3.36 0.83 -16.95
N PRO A 772 3.88 2.03 -17.25
CA PRO A 772 3.60 3.33 -16.62
C PRO A 772 2.30 3.98 -17.17
N ILE A 773 1.65 4.84 -16.37
CA ILE A 773 0.38 5.51 -16.71
C ILE A 773 0.56 6.73 -17.61
N ILE A 774 1.76 7.32 -17.62
CA ILE A 774 2.15 8.46 -18.46
C ILE A 774 3.47 8.14 -19.13
N GLY A 775 3.62 8.53 -20.40
CA GLY A 775 4.86 8.36 -21.14
C GLY A 775 4.81 9.01 -22.52
N CYS A 776 5.86 8.83 -23.31
CA CYS A 776 6.05 9.46 -24.63
C CYS A 776 5.77 8.47 -25.74
N ALA A 777 5.14 8.93 -26.80
CA ALA A 777 4.90 8.12 -27.98
C ALA A 777 6.22 7.72 -28.69
N PRO A 778 6.44 6.42 -29.04
CA PRO A 778 5.57 5.27 -28.74
C PRO A 778 5.68 4.81 -27.29
N HIS A 779 4.57 4.81 -26.55
CA HIS A 779 4.50 4.46 -25.14
C HIS A 779 4.04 3.02 -24.93
N THR A 780 4.84 2.23 -24.26
CA THR A 780 4.50 0.84 -23.91
C THR A 780 3.96 0.77 -22.50
N VAL A 781 2.74 0.27 -22.35
CA VAL A 781 2.06 0.11 -21.07
C VAL A 781 1.79 -1.37 -20.80
N ASN A 782 2.14 -1.84 -19.61
CA ASN A 782 1.79 -3.16 -19.13
C ASN A 782 0.57 -3.01 -18.21
N PHE A 783 -0.48 -3.76 -18.48
CA PHE A 783 -1.69 -3.74 -17.65
C PHE A 783 -1.66 -4.93 -16.69
N LYS A 784 -1.44 -4.65 -15.42
CA LYS A 784 -1.52 -5.65 -14.36
C LYS A 784 -2.96 -5.81 -13.93
N ASN A 785 -3.49 -7.01 -14.03
CA ASN A 785 -4.84 -7.33 -13.57
C ASN A 785 -4.86 -7.44 -12.04
N MET A 786 -5.71 -6.65 -11.40
CA MET A 786 -5.92 -6.63 -9.95
C MET A 786 -7.35 -7.09 -9.59
N SER A 787 -8.09 -7.62 -10.56
CA SER A 787 -9.49 -8.01 -10.39
C SER A 787 -9.65 -9.09 -9.32
N ILE A 788 -10.71 -8.98 -8.56
CA ILE A 788 -11.12 -10.01 -7.59
C ILE A 788 -12.05 -10.97 -8.30
N LEU A 789 -11.67 -12.23 -8.39
CA LEU A 789 -12.33 -13.27 -9.17
C LEU A 789 -12.37 -12.97 -10.68
N GLY A 790 -12.93 -13.83 -11.47
CA GLY A 790 -13.13 -13.66 -12.91
C GLY A 790 -12.67 -14.83 -13.74
N ASP A 791 -13.58 -15.34 -14.57
CA ASP A 791 -13.30 -16.45 -15.52
C ASP A 791 -12.89 -15.92 -16.89
N THR A 792 -13.30 -14.66 -17.22
CA THR A 792 -13.14 -14.11 -18.58
C THR A 792 -12.87 -12.60 -18.51
N PHE A 793 -11.86 -12.16 -19.27
CA PHE A 793 -11.40 -10.78 -19.29
C PHE A 793 -11.57 -10.19 -20.69
N TYR A 794 -12.07 -8.95 -20.77
CA TYR A 794 -12.22 -8.18 -21.99
C TYR A 794 -11.67 -6.78 -21.78
N TRP A 795 -10.62 -6.46 -22.52
CA TRP A 795 -10.00 -5.14 -22.50
C TRP A 795 -10.37 -4.34 -23.74
N ASP A 796 -10.77 -3.11 -23.54
CA ASP A 796 -10.78 -2.05 -24.55
C ASP A 796 -9.64 -1.09 -24.19
N LEU A 797 -8.61 -1.03 -25.02
CA LEU A 797 -7.38 -0.27 -24.71
C LEU A 797 -7.48 1.22 -25.08
N GLY A 798 -8.68 1.68 -25.46
CA GLY A 798 -8.99 3.09 -25.66
C GLY A 798 -8.58 3.66 -27.01
N ASP A 799 -7.79 2.94 -27.81
CA ASP A 799 -7.39 3.30 -29.18
C ASP A 799 -8.10 2.49 -30.26
N GLY A 800 -9.09 1.67 -29.86
CA GLY A 800 -9.83 0.73 -30.69
C GLY A 800 -9.22 -0.69 -30.70
N THR A 801 -8.11 -0.91 -30.00
CA THR A 801 -7.53 -2.24 -29.81
C THR A 801 -8.24 -2.95 -28.66
N MET A 802 -8.55 -4.24 -28.86
CA MET A 802 -9.17 -5.11 -27.86
C MET A 802 -8.23 -6.26 -27.50
N SER A 803 -8.23 -6.69 -26.23
CA SER A 803 -7.53 -7.89 -25.76
C SER A 803 -8.43 -8.76 -24.90
N SER A 804 -8.12 -10.06 -24.79
CA SER A 804 -8.70 -11.01 -23.84
C SER A 804 -7.63 -11.71 -23.02
N GLU A 805 -6.43 -11.19 -23.02
CA GLU A 805 -5.34 -11.66 -22.16
C GLU A 805 -5.59 -11.26 -20.72
N LEU A 806 -5.08 -12.02 -19.78
CA LEU A 806 -5.21 -11.71 -18.35
C LEU A 806 -4.51 -10.37 -18.04
N GLU A 807 -3.30 -10.19 -18.54
CA GLU A 807 -2.47 -9.00 -18.36
C GLU A 807 -1.85 -8.58 -19.70
N PRO A 808 -2.57 -7.78 -20.51
CA PRO A 808 -2.06 -7.38 -21.80
C PRO A 808 -0.94 -6.34 -21.69
N THR A 809 -0.05 -6.35 -22.68
CA THR A 809 0.91 -5.26 -22.92
C THR A 809 0.51 -4.56 -24.21
N HIS A 810 0.44 -3.24 -24.21
CA HIS A 810 0.07 -2.45 -25.38
C HIS A 810 1.04 -1.30 -25.64
N VAL A 811 1.16 -0.92 -26.92
CA VAL A 811 2.02 0.18 -27.37
C VAL A 811 1.15 1.25 -28.02
N TYR A 812 1.03 2.39 -27.39
CA TYR A 812 0.38 3.59 -27.96
C TYR A 812 1.39 4.33 -28.83
N THR A 813 1.10 4.40 -30.14
CA THR A 813 2.03 5.01 -31.12
C THR A 813 1.78 6.50 -31.34
N GLU A 814 0.59 6.98 -31.03
CA GLU A 814 0.18 8.37 -31.23
C GLU A 814 0.03 9.05 -29.87
N PRO A 815 0.35 10.35 -29.76
CA PRO A 815 0.05 11.12 -28.55
C PRO A 815 -1.45 11.25 -28.34
N GLY A 816 -1.89 11.19 -27.08
CA GLY A 816 -3.31 11.30 -26.75
C GLY A 816 -3.63 10.85 -25.34
N THR A 817 -4.89 10.96 -24.98
CA THR A 817 -5.45 10.44 -23.73
C THR A 817 -6.37 9.28 -24.06
N TYR A 818 -6.05 8.12 -23.52
CA TYR A 818 -6.75 6.86 -23.81
C TYR A 818 -7.47 6.38 -22.57
N VAL A 819 -8.78 6.17 -22.67
CA VAL A 819 -9.55 5.55 -21.58
C VAL A 819 -9.55 4.05 -21.80
N VAL A 820 -8.84 3.34 -20.94
CA VAL A 820 -8.77 1.89 -20.96
C VAL A 820 -9.85 1.32 -20.08
N LYS A 821 -10.58 0.32 -20.60
CA LYS A 821 -11.68 -0.33 -19.88
C LYS A 821 -11.43 -1.84 -19.80
N LEU A 822 -11.50 -2.38 -18.60
CA LEU A 822 -11.52 -3.82 -18.34
C LEU A 822 -12.93 -4.25 -17.96
N THR A 823 -13.46 -5.25 -18.64
CA THR A 823 -14.69 -5.97 -18.26
C THR A 823 -14.33 -7.38 -17.84
N VAL A 824 -14.64 -7.75 -16.62
CA VAL A 824 -14.43 -9.09 -16.05
C VAL A 824 -15.75 -9.78 -15.85
N ILE A 825 -15.82 -11.07 -16.22
CA ILE A 825 -17.03 -11.88 -16.11
C ILE A 825 -16.71 -13.14 -15.32
N ASP A 826 -17.55 -13.43 -14.30
CA ASP A 826 -17.58 -14.70 -13.58
C ASP A 826 -19.03 -15.08 -13.26
N SER A 827 -19.50 -16.13 -13.88
CA SER A 827 -20.88 -16.61 -13.72
C SER A 827 -21.19 -17.19 -12.34
N ASN A 828 -20.16 -17.43 -11.51
CA ASN A 828 -20.29 -17.99 -10.17
C ASN A 828 -20.43 -16.91 -9.09
N THR A 829 -20.26 -15.63 -9.43
CA THR A 829 -20.37 -14.50 -8.51
C THR A 829 -21.80 -13.92 -8.49
N CYS A 830 -22.09 -13.09 -7.49
CA CYS A 830 -23.44 -12.52 -7.32
C CYS A 830 -23.79 -11.45 -8.37
N ASN A 831 -22.80 -10.73 -8.91
CA ASN A 831 -22.99 -9.68 -9.91
C ASN A 831 -22.66 -10.12 -11.34
N ILE A 832 -22.10 -11.31 -11.55
CA ILE A 832 -21.77 -11.94 -12.83
C ILE A 832 -20.70 -11.18 -13.63
N SER A 833 -20.66 -9.85 -13.61
CA SER A 833 -19.69 -9.03 -14.32
C SER A 833 -19.40 -7.73 -13.59
N SER A 834 -18.19 -7.21 -13.80
CA SER A 834 -17.74 -5.91 -13.32
C SER A 834 -16.93 -5.20 -14.41
N GLU A 835 -16.91 -3.86 -14.38
CA GLU A 835 -16.15 -3.02 -15.30
C GLU A 835 -15.33 -2.01 -14.51
N TYR A 836 -14.12 -1.71 -15.02
CA TYR A 836 -13.22 -0.71 -14.44
C TYR A 836 -12.56 0.09 -15.57
N GLU A 837 -12.40 1.40 -15.38
CA GLU A 837 -11.83 2.30 -16.37
C GLU A 837 -10.68 3.12 -15.75
N GLN A 838 -9.61 3.27 -16.51
CA GLN A 838 -8.48 4.14 -16.13
C GLN A 838 -7.92 4.85 -17.36
N THR A 839 -7.36 6.04 -17.16
CA THR A 839 -6.87 6.89 -18.24
C THR A 839 -5.35 6.78 -18.36
N ILE A 840 -4.84 6.57 -19.58
CA ILE A 840 -3.42 6.61 -19.96
C ILE A 840 -3.16 7.90 -20.70
N THR A 841 -2.09 8.61 -20.36
CA THR A 841 -1.66 9.82 -21.07
C THR A 841 -0.38 9.55 -21.83
N VAL A 842 -0.41 9.81 -23.13
CA VAL A 842 0.74 9.66 -24.02
C VAL A 842 1.08 11.03 -24.58
N GLU A 843 2.23 11.55 -24.23
CA GLU A 843 2.72 12.84 -24.67
C GLU A 843 3.55 12.70 -25.97
N GLU A 844 3.72 13.80 -26.71
CA GLU A 844 4.61 13.83 -27.84
C GLU A 844 6.06 13.64 -27.39
N GLN A 845 6.81 12.78 -28.10
CA GLN A 845 8.24 12.60 -27.85
C GLN A 845 8.99 13.86 -28.22
N SER A 846 9.74 14.46 -27.31
CA SER A 846 10.67 15.53 -27.65
C SER A 846 11.98 14.99 -28.23
N SER A 847 12.63 15.78 -29.06
CA SER A 847 13.96 15.49 -29.57
C SER A 847 14.83 16.73 -29.44
N ALA A 848 15.89 16.63 -28.65
CA ALA A 848 16.91 17.68 -28.60
C ALA A 848 17.82 17.55 -29.84
N ASP A 849 18.03 18.64 -30.55
CA ASP A 849 18.98 18.74 -31.66
C ASP A 849 19.40 20.19 -31.89
N PHE A 850 20.64 20.41 -32.32
CA PHE A 850 21.15 21.73 -32.63
C PHE A 850 22.32 21.65 -33.62
N GLU A 851 22.61 22.76 -34.31
CA GLU A 851 23.77 22.90 -35.20
C GLU A 851 24.63 24.08 -34.73
N LEU A 852 25.97 23.87 -34.73
CA LEU A 852 26.94 24.88 -34.37
C LEU A 852 27.61 25.44 -35.61
N THR A 853 27.59 26.77 -35.74
CA THR A 853 28.36 27.48 -36.80
C THR A 853 29.30 28.50 -36.16
N PHE A 854 30.50 28.62 -36.75
CA PHE A 854 31.51 29.57 -36.27
C PHE A 854 31.67 30.65 -37.33
N GLU A 855 31.38 31.89 -36.96
CA GLU A 855 31.57 33.04 -37.84
C GLU A 855 32.78 33.86 -37.38
N GLY A 856 33.67 34.20 -38.34
CA GLY A 856 34.75 35.12 -38.08
C GLY A 856 36.02 34.52 -37.45
N CYS A 857 36.89 35.41 -37.00
CA CYS A 857 38.22 35.07 -36.43
C CYS A 857 38.20 34.96 -34.91
N GLN A 858 37.14 35.24 -34.25
CA GLN A 858 36.92 35.19 -32.79
C GLN A 858 35.93 34.11 -32.51
N ASN A 859 36.20 32.89 -32.48
CA ASN A 859 35.38 31.80 -31.99
C ASN A 859 33.91 32.16 -31.68
N ASP A 860 33.35 33.15 -32.43
CA ASP A 860 31.94 33.57 -32.26
C ASP A 860 31.05 32.38 -32.68
N MET A 861 30.58 31.68 -31.69
CA MET A 861 29.74 30.52 -31.90
C MET A 861 28.29 30.97 -32.04
N LYS A 862 27.66 30.54 -33.11
CA LYS A 862 26.22 30.70 -33.29
C LYS A 862 25.58 29.33 -33.18
N ILE A 863 24.54 29.29 -32.39
CA ILE A 863 23.75 28.09 -32.12
C ILE A 863 22.43 28.22 -32.87
N GLU A 864 22.06 27.23 -33.64
CA GLU A 864 20.73 27.05 -34.21
C GLU A 864 20.06 25.85 -33.55
N ASN A 865 18.96 26.09 -32.85
CA ASN A 865 18.21 25.01 -32.20
C ASN A 865 17.28 24.33 -33.21
N LEU A 866 17.44 23.03 -33.35
CA LEU A 866 16.67 22.18 -34.26
C LEU A 866 15.74 21.21 -33.53
N SER A 867 15.59 21.40 -32.22
CA SER A 867 14.77 20.53 -31.39
C SER A 867 13.29 20.51 -31.80
N GLU A 868 12.68 19.33 -31.74
CA GLU A 868 11.25 19.14 -32.01
C GLU A 868 10.46 18.87 -30.70
N ASN A 869 9.25 19.39 -30.59
CA ASN A 869 8.34 19.22 -29.44
C ASN A 869 8.93 19.70 -28.10
N ALA A 870 9.80 20.72 -28.15
CA ALA A 870 10.45 21.30 -26.99
C ALA A 870 9.72 22.57 -26.53
N PHE A 871 9.46 22.68 -25.20
CA PHE A 871 8.85 23.86 -24.58
C PHE A 871 9.71 24.46 -23.44
N SER A 872 10.80 23.78 -23.07
CA SER A 872 11.81 24.30 -22.16
C SER A 872 13.20 23.82 -22.58
N TYR A 873 14.19 24.67 -22.35
CA TYR A 873 15.57 24.44 -22.77
C TYR A 873 16.52 24.67 -21.62
N ARG A 874 17.55 23.85 -21.51
CA ARG A 874 18.74 24.11 -20.68
C ARG A 874 19.98 23.68 -21.44
N TRP A 875 20.86 24.66 -21.66
CA TRP A 875 22.17 24.48 -22.25
C TRP A 875 23.23 24.34 -21.15
N ASP A 876 24.12 23.41 -21.33
CA ASP A 876 25.37 23.28 -20.59
C ASP A 876 26.54 23.40 -21.59
N PHE A 877 27.39 24.40 -21.41
CA PHE A 877 28.48 24.68 -22.35
C PHE A 877 29.79 23.96 -22.00
N GLY A 878 29.81 23.15 -20.94
CA GLY A 878 30.93 22.32 -20.54
C GLY A 878 32.05 23.04 -19.78
N ASP A 879 31.84 24.34 -19.43
CA ASP A 879 32.79 25.18 -18.67
C ASP A 879 32.15 25.80 -17.42
N GLU A 880 31.13 25.16 -16.87
CA GLU A 880 30.19 25.64 -15.82
C GLU A 880 29.22 26.73 -16.32
N GLY A 881 29.26 27.16 -17.55
CA GLY A 881 28.31 28.07 -18.18
C GLY A 881 27.03 27.38 -18.59
N SER A 882 25.89 28.05 -18.44
CA SER A 882 24.57 27.49 -18.81
C SER A 882 23.61 28.59 -19.28
N SER A 883 22.62 28.22 -20.10
CA SER A 883 21.55 29.11 -20.56
C SER A 883 20.21 28.36 -20.58
N SER A 884 19.11 29.10 -20.49
CA SER A 884 17.73 28.60 -20.68
C SER A 884 17.03 29.24 -21.89
N GLU A 885 17.72 29.98 -22.71
CA GLU A 885 17.18 30.57 -23.92
C GLU A 885 17.06 29.51 -25.03
N GLU A 886 16.15 29.69 -25.96
CA GLU A 886 15.93 28.78 -27.09
C GLU A 886 17.15 28.70 -28.00
N GLU A 887 17.73 29.85 -28.30
CA GLU A 887 18.95 30.04 -29.11
C GLU A 887 19.92 30.98 -28.39
N PRO A 888 20.77 30.48 -27.49
CA PRO A 888 21.65 31.32 -26.67
C PRO A 888 22.86 31.81 -27.48
N GLU A 889 23.32 33.04 -27.19
CA GLU A 889 24.65 33.49 -27.58
C GLU A 889 25.63 33.16 -26.46
N TYR A 890 26.73 32.47 -26.80
CA TYR A 890 27.73 32.07 -25.82
C TYR A 890 29.15 32.29 -26.29
N GLU A 891 30.01 32.82 -25.44
CA GLU A 891 31.44 33.09 -25.72
C GLU A 891 32.30 32.43 -24.62
N TYR A 892 33.25 31.59 -25.02
CA TYR A 892 34.20 30.95 -24.13
C TYR A 892 35.33 31.89 -23.75
N GLU A 893 35.70 31.95 -22.47
CA GLU A 893 36.82 32.77 -21.97
C GLU A 893 38.18 32.15 -22.33
N GLU A 894 38.32 30.84 -22.28
CA GLU A 894 39.57 30.08 -22.55
C GLU A 894 39.37 29.09 -23.70
N GLY A 895 40.45 28.79 -24.41
CA GLY A 895 40.48 27.73 -25.42
C GLY A 895 40.49 26.37 -24.76
N GLY A 896 39.83 25.38 -25.39
CA GLY A 896 39.75 24.03 -24.85
C GLY A 896 38.88 23.10 -25.70
N ASP A 897 38.78 21.86 -25.30
CA ASP A 897 37.83 20.91 -25.85
C ASP A 897 36.62 20.90 -24.87
N TYR A 898 35.45 21.33 -25.32
CA TYR A 898 34.22 21.43 -24.53
C TYR A 898 33.15 20.52 -25.12
N THR A 899 32.24 20.05 -24.31
CA THR A 899 31.03 19.34 -24.75
C THR A 899 29.83 20.22 -24.46
N ILE A 900 29.12 20.64 -25.46
CA ILE A 900 27.86 21.38 -25.33
C ILE A 900 26.73 20.39 -25.27
N THR A 901 25.88 20.51 -24.24
CA THR A 901 24.72 19.64 -24.09
C THR A 901 23.46 20.49 -23.98
N LEU A 902 22.49 20.19 -24.84
CA LEU A 902 21.15 20.73 -24.77
C LEU A 902 20.23 19.71 -24.12
N TYR A 903 19.55 20.10 -23.05
CA TYR A 903 18.46 19.38 -22.46
C TYR A 903 17.15 20.09 -22.83
N VAL A 904 16.20 19.33 -23.37
CA VAL A 904 14.85 19.84 -23.65
C VAL A 904 13.83 19.12 -22.76
N ASN A 905 12.86 19.88 -22.24
CA ASN A 905 11.79 19.39 -21.39
C ASN A 905 12.30 18.65 -20.14
N GLU A 906 13.46 19.10 -19.60
CA GLU A 906 14.13 18.48 -18.45
C GLU A 906 13.18 18.36 -17.26
N GLY A 907 13.16 17.17 -16.59
CA GLY A 907 12.29 16.87 -15.47
C GLY A 907 10.86 16.45 -15.88
N THR A 908 10.57 16.27 -17.15
CA THR A 908 9.33 15.70 -17.66
C THR A 908 9.54 14.24 -18.08
N PHE A 909 8.45 13.52 -18.35
CA PHE A 909 8.56 12.13 -18.87
C PHE A 909 9.17 12.06 -20.27
N CYS A 910 9.08 13.16 -21.06
CA CYS A 910 9.55 13.24 -22.43
C CYS A 910 10.80 14.12 -22.57
N GLU A 911 11.66 14.16 -21.58
CA GLU A 911 12.94 14.84 -21.67
C GLU A 911 13.83 14.19 -22.71
N SER A 912 14.64 15.02 -23.38
CA SER A 912 15.64 14.57 -24.35
C SER A 912 16.89 15.39 -24.21
N GLU A 913 18.05 14.80 -24.52
CA GLU A 913 19.33 15.49 -24.53
C GLU A 913 20.07 15.25 -25.83
N HIS A 914 20.83 16.23 -26.25
CA HIS A 914 21.76 16.14 -27.35
C HIS A 914 23.08 16.81 -26.97
N SER A 915 24.22 16.19 -27.34
CA SER A 915 25.55 16.70 -27.00
C SER A 915 26.46 16.73 -28.23
N GLU A 916 27.20 17.82 -28.39
CA GLU A 916 28.26 17.96 -29.40
C GLU A 916 29.58 18.39 -28.78
N ASP A 917 30.66 17.76 -29.22
CA ASP A 917 32.02 18.15 -28.82
C ASP A 917 32.53 19.29 -29.70
N VAL A 918 32.96 20.38 -29.11
CA VAL A 918 33.48 21.56 -29.78
C VAL A 918 34.90 21.84 -29.33
N LYS A 919 35.73 22.22 -30.27
CA LYS A 919 37.11 22.65 -30.00
C LYS A 919 37.26 24.14 -30.17
N ILE A 920 37.43 24.86 -29.08
CA ILE A 920 37.66 26.29 -29.05
C ILE A 920 39.17 26.55 -29.03
N SER A 921 39.61 27.43 -29.88
CA SER A 921 41.03 27.84 -29.92
C SER A 921 41.32 28.91 -28.88
N ASP A 922 42.51 28.88 -28.27
CA ASP A 922 42.94 29.97 -27.37
C ASP A 922 42.84 31.31 -28.09
N LYS A 923 42.39 32.37 -27.43
CA LYS A 923 42.48 33.75 -27.87
C LYS A 923 43.97 34.12 -27.88
N VAL A 924 44.61 33.96 -29.02
CA VAL A 924 46.03 34.35 -29.21
C VAL A 924 46.07 35.81 -29.62
N ASP A 925 46.74 36.68 -28.80
CA ASP A 925 47.09 38.01 -29.25
C ASP A 925 47.96 37.92 -30.51
N PRO A 926 47.53 38.52 -31.64
CA PRO A 926 48.29 38.42 -32.86
C PRO A 926 49.69 38.99 -32.69
N SER A 927 50.71 38.20 -32.90
CA SER A 927 52.10 38.70 -32.88
C SER A 927 52.44 39.33 -34.21
N ILE A 928 52.65 40.67 -34.17
CA ILE A 928 53.09 41.41 -35.37
C ILE A 928 54.58 41.49 -35.40
N THR A 929 55.17 41.04 -36.50
CA THR A 929 56.58 41.20 -36.79
C THR A 929 56.80 42.41 -37.72
N LEU A 930 57.60 43.39 -37.24
CA LEU A 930 57.85 44.60 -37.94
C LEU A 930 59.27 44.57 -38.56
N TYR A 931 59.33 44.69 -39.84
CA TYR A 931 60.58 44.83 -40.57
C TYR A 931 60.99 46.31 -40.63
N ASN A 932 62.28 46.61 -40.66
CA ASN A 932 62.76 47.98 -40.63
C ASN A 932 63.58 48.41 -41.90
N VAL A 933 63.66 47.49 -42.86
CA VAL A 933 64.39 47.77 -44.16
C VAL A 933 63.69 46.93 -45.27
N PHE A 934 63.55 47.53 -46.46
CA PHE A 934 63.21 46.80 -47.72
C PHE A 934 63.86 47.43 -48.91
N THR A 935 63.95 46.64 -49.99
CA THR A 935 64.66 46.98 -51.20
C THR A 935 63.73 46.87 -52.39
N PRO A 936 62.95 47.90 -52.81
CA PRO A 936 62.03 47.84 -53.94
C PRO A 936 62.73 48.03 -55.28
N ASP A 937 63.67 47.16 -55.59
CA ASP A 937 64.41 47.15 -56.81
C ASP A 937 63.88 46.27 -57.95
N GLY A 938 62.83 45.48 -57.67
CA GLY A 938 62.13 44.66 -58.65
C GLY A 938 62.71 43.28 -58.84
N ASP A 939 63.62 42.80 -58.01
CA ASP A 939 64.25 41.49 -58.11
C ASP A 939 63.39 40.34 -57.54
N GLY A 940 62.21 40.64 -56.95
CA GLY A 940 61.28 39.73 -56.38
C GLY A 940 61.57 39.38 -54.95
N LYS A 941 62.49 40.07 -54.23
CA LYS A 941 62.87 39.90 -52.88
C LYS A 941 62.80 41.21 -52.09
N ASN A 942 62.06 41.25 -51.01
CA ASN A 942 61.90 42.47 -50.18
C ASN A 942 61.50 43.72 -51.00
N ASP A 943 60.80 43.51 -52.07
CA ASP A 943 60.30 44.62 -52.93
C ASP A 943 59.21 45.42 -52.34
N CYS A 944 58.72 44.96 -51.15
CA CYS A 944 57.56 45.48 -50.55
C CYS A 944 57.63 45.46 -49.02
N PHE A 945 57.29 46.56 -48.39
CA PHE A 945 57.14 46.63 -46.99
C PHE A 945 55.70 46.21 -46.57
N LYS A 946 55.66 45.18 -45.74
CA LYS A 946 54.41 44.64 -45.13
C LYS A 946 54.63 44.20 -43.70
N PHE A 947 53.61 43.87 -43.01
CA PHE A 947 53.63 43.24 -41.71
C PHE A 947 53.52 41.76 -41.91
N ASP A 948 54.23 40.98 -41.06
CA ASP A 948 54.03 39.54 -40.98
C ASP A 948 53.69 39.20 -39.49
N GLY A 949 52.91 38.12 -39.27
CA GLY A 949 52.60 37.67 -37.94
C GLY A 949 51.65 36.49 -37.97
N THR A 950 51.27 35.98 -36.75
CA THR A 950 50.27 34.91 -36.57
C THR A 950 48.89 35.58 -36.38
N GLN A 951 47.85 35.01 -37.02
CA GLN A 951 46.46 35.49 -36.97
C GLN A 951 46.28 36.95 -37.38
N ILE A 952 47.13 37.44 -38.25
CA ILE A 952 47.10 38.81 -38.71
C ILE A 952 45.83 39.13 -39.52
N GLU A 953 45.18 38.14 -40.05
CA GLU A 953 43.95 38.20 -40.83
C GLU A 953 42.72 38.54 -39.97
N CYS A 954 42.82 38.45 -38.68
CA CYS A 954 41.67 38.55 -37.74
C CYS A 954 41.59 39.91 -37.04
N GLY A 955 42.38 40.88 -37.42
CA GLY A 955 42.36 42.21 -36.81
C GLY A 955 41.96 43.35 -37.76
N GLU A 956 41.37 44.39 -37.21
CA GLU A 956 41.25 45.64 -37.98
C GLU A 956 42.58 46.37 -37.99
N TYR A 957 43.06 46.72 -39.16
CA TYR A 957 44.36 47.38 -39.34
C TYR A 957 44.20 48.67 -40.12
N GLU A 958 44.83 49.74 -39.63
CA GLU A 958 45.08 50.95 -40.38
C GLU A 958 46.54 51.28 -40.24
N TRP A 959 47.25 51.45 -41.36
CA TRP A 959 48.64 51.86 -41.34
C TRP A 959 49.02 52.87 -42.37
N LYS A 960 49.91 53.76 -41.97
CA LYS A 960 50.35 54.90 -42.77
C LYS A 960 51.86 54.99 -42.77
N VAL A 961 52.43 55.36 -43.92
CA VAL A 961 53.86 55.66 -44.07
C VAL A 961 54.04 57.15 -44.32
N PHE A 962 55.02 57.71 -43.67
CA PHE A 962 55.34 59.14 -43.73
C PHE A 962 56.78 59.30 -44.14
N ASN A 963 57.11 60.42 -44.94
CA ASN A 963 58.51 60.86 -45.17
C ASN A 963 59.03 61.57 -43.96
N ARG A 964 60.36 61.96 -43.96
CA ARG A 964 61.08 62.70 -42.87
C ARG A 964 60.46 64.08 -42.54
N TRP A 965 59.59 64.55 -43.39
CA TRP A 965 58.94 65.86 -43.23
C TRP A 965 57.51 65.75 -42.65
N GLY A 966 57.06 64.50 -42.41
CA GLY A 966 55.73 64.19 -41.86
C GLY A 966 54.64 64.20 -42.92
N GLU A 967 54.98 64.15 -44.21
CA GLU A 967 53.97 64.02 -45.26
C GLU A 967 53.63 62.55 -45.46
N LYS A 968 52.31 62.20 -45.47
CA LYS A 968 51.81 60.85 -45.68
C LYS A 968 52.01 60.44 -47.14
N ILE A 969 52.73 59.36 -47.34
CA ILE A 969 53.09 58.83 -48.71
C ILE A 969 52.41 57.49 -49.00
N PHE A 970 51.85 56.79 -47.98
CA PHE A 970 51.13 55.55 -48.21
C PHE A 970 50.15 55.37 -47.05
N GLU A 971 49.02 54.75 -47.36
CA GLU A 971 47.98 54.40 -46.39
C GLU A 971 47.25 53.09 -46.87
N ALA A 972 46.98 52.21 -45.94
CA ALA A 972 46.20 51.01 -46.16
C ALA A 972 45.40 50.57 -44.89
N ASN A 973 44.27 49.94 -45.11
CA ASN A 973 43.41 49.42 -44.09
C ASN A 973 43.26 47.87 -44.22
N ASP A 974 44.32 47.26 -44.73
CA ASP A 974 44.39 45.82 -45.01
C ASP A 974 45.74 45.31 -44.50
N SER A 975 45.69 44.19 -43.72
CA SER A 975 46.85 43.49 -43.16
C SER A 975 47.80 42.95 -44.26
N PHE A 976 47.26 42.61 -45.42
CA PHE A 976 48.00 42.09 -46.58
C PHE A 976 48.55 43.17 -47.51
N ALA A 977 48.18 44.44 -47.24
CA ALA A 977 48.66 45.54 -48.03
C ALA A 977 50.19 45.68 -47.96
N CYS A 978 50.78 45.98 -49.06
CA CYS A 978 52.22 46.04 -49.28
C CYS A 978 52.59 47.38 -49.87
N TRP A 979 53.49 48.16 -49.22
CA TRP A 979 54.02 49.38 -49.69
C TRP A 979 55.27 49.08 -50.58
N ASN A 980 55.17 49.39 -51.83
CA ASN A 980 56.26 49.10 -52.83
C ASN A 980 57.27 50.23 -53.03
N GLY A 981 57.45 51.13 -52.07
CA GLY A 981 58.35 52.26 -52.18
C GLY A 981 57.92 53.36 -53.08
N ARG A 982 56.64 53.40 -53.52
CA ARG A 982 56.07 54.48 -54.34
C ARG A 982 55.04 55.25 -53.61
N ILE A 983 54.87 56.54 -53.96
CA ILE A 983 53.80 57.33 -53.38
C ILE A 983 52.43 56.67 -53.76
N ASN A 984 51.64 56.23 -52.72
CA ASN A 984 50.37 55.50 -52.83
C ASN A 984 50.45 54.30 -53.80
N ASN A 985 51.60 53.63 -53.84
CA ASN A 985 51.93 52.46 -54.73
C ASN A 985 51.79 52.68 -56.20
N GLN A 986 51.58 53.94 -56.63
CA GLN A 986 51.38 54.29 -58.10
C GLN A 986 52.22 55.46 -58.55
N GLY A 987 52.69 56.30 -57.70
CA GLY A 987 53.49 57.46 -57.97
C GLY A 987 54.99 57.16 -58.33
N ASN A 988 55.80 58.19 -58.20
CA ASN A 988 57.28 58.04 -58.37
C ASN A 988 57.80 57.24 -57.15
N MET A 989 58.97 56.54 -57.45
CA MET A 989 59.78 55.95 -56.40
C MET A 989 60.17 57.01 -55.41
N VAL A 990 60.08 56.70 -54.09
CA VAL A 990 60.57 57.59 -53.03
C VAL A 990 62.14 57.58 -53.03
N PRO A 991 62.83 58.64 -52.61
CA PRO A 991 64.30 58.59 -52.50
C PRO A 991 64.71 57.53 -51.40
N GLU A 992 65.94 56.99 -51.60
CA GLU A 992 66.56 56.21 -50.56
C GLU A 992 66.63 56.95 -49.24
N GLY A 993 66.38 56.21 -48.13
CA GLY A 993 66.47 56.83 -46.82
C GLY A 993 65.41 56.33 -45.86
N THR A 994 65.33 57.01 -44.73
CA THR A 994 64.48 56.64 -43.63
C THR A 994 63.04 57.21 -43.76
N TYR A 995 62.06 56.42 -43.66
CA TYR A 995 60.60 56.69 -43.58
C TYR A 995 60.03 56.24 -42.25
N PHE A 996 58.82 56.68 -41.85
CA PHE A 996 58.22 56.36 -40.58
C PHE A 996 56.86 55.79 -40.87
N TYR A 997 56.47 54.78 -40.07
CA TYR A 997 55.11 54.21 -40.13
C TYR A 997 54.40 54.40 -38.83
N LEU A 998 53.09 54.47 -38.92
CA LEU A 998 52.13 54.31 -37.81
C LEU A 998 51.17 53.17 -38.17
N LEU A 999 51.08 52.19 -37.30
CA LEU A 999 50.23 51.08 -37.46
C LEU A 999 49.21 51.06 -36.26
N TRP A 1000 47.93 51.20 -36.54
CA TRP A 1000 46.84 50.96 -35.61
C TRP A 1000 46.43 49.53 -35.83
N TYR A 1001 46.26 48.80 -34.72
CA TYR A 1001 45.88 47.45 -34.67
C TYR A 1001 44.98 47.22 -33.44
N GLY A 1002 43.83 46.55 -33.58
CA GLY A 1002 42.87 46.32 -32.57
C GLY A 1002 41.70 47.34 -32.52
N PRO A 1003 40.86 47.34 -31.47
CA PRO A 1003 39.64 48.14 -31.45
C PRO A 1003 39.88 49.62 -31.63
N GLU A 1004 38.89 50.33 -32.18
CA GLU A 1004 38.89 51.74 -32.46
C GLU A 1004 39.36 52.56 -31.25
N GLY A 1005 40.45 53.32 -31.39
CA GLY A 1005 41.05 54.14 -30.31
C GLY A 1005 42.33 53.59 -29.70
N SER A 1006 42.82 52.42 -30.17
CA SER A 1006 44.13 51.89 -29.75
C SER A 1006 45.29 52.83 -30.12
N SER A 1007 46.37 52.90 -29.30
CA SER A 1007 47.55 53.70 -29.60
C SER A 1007 48.36 53.05 -30.76
N PRO A 1008 48.78 53.83 -31.78
CA PRO A 1008 49.52 53.25 -32.88
C PRO A 1008 50.93 52.80 -32.49
N ILE A 1009 51.34 51.65 -33.03
CA ILE A 1009 52.73 51.24 -33.04
C ILE A 1009 53.46 52.09 -34.07
N SER A 1010 54.57 52.68 -33.70
CA SER A 1010 55.36 53.55 -34.60
C SER A 1010 56.80 53.03 -34.81
N GLY A 1011 57.32 53.16 -35.98
CA GLY A 1011 58.66 52.72 -36.29
C GLY A 1011 59.21 53.42 -37.52
N GLN A 1012 60.45 53.06 -37.90
CA GLN A 1012 61.14 53.56 -39.06
C GLN A 1012 61.44 52.46 -40.06
N ILE A 1013 61.39 52.81 -41.36
CA ILE A 1013 61.66 51.91 -42.45
C ILE A 1013 62.84 52.55 -43.27
N GLU A 1014 63.87 51.79 -43.54
CA GLU A 1014 64.91 52.16 -44.40
C GLU A 1014 64.62 51.67 -45.84
N VAL A 1015 64.53 52.52 -46.78
CA VAL A 1015 64.39 52.23 -48.22
C VAL A 1015 65.76 52.31 -48.92
N ASN A 1016 66.20 51.18 -49.46
CA ASN A 1016 67.42 51.05 -50.21
C ASN A 1016 67.15 50.49 -51.64
N TYR A 1017 67.89 50.87 -52.70
CA TYR A 1017 67.72 50.36 -54.03
C TYR A 1017 68.95 49.60 -54.50
#